data_cd6129a718514f3bee758769a6d72dc1
#
_entry.id   cd6129a718514f3bee758769a6d72dc1
#
_cell.length_a   1.000
_cell.length_b   1.000
_cell.length_c   1.000
_cell.angle_alpha   90.00
_cell.angle_beta   90.00
_cell.angle_gamma   90.00
#
_symmetry.space_group_name_H-M   'P 1'
#
loop_
_entity.id
_entity.type
_entity.pdbx_description
1 polymer ?
#
loop_
_entity_poly.entity_id
_entity_poly.type
_entity_poly.pdbx_seq_one_letter_code
_entity_poly.pdbx_strand_id
1 'polypeptide(L)'
;MAELAQIKLAVEESWKKIAPFWPLKNIIAVNPLLGFEDLPFEEALIEAEILFQQKSLPKPMEDINRESIKWLQVFFDAGQATIKMPLRRLGLLKAILRLLPFDKNICLDDVKKIEWMKSLAETPECIIAECLCYLGILAEDYTLYMTLMLTTLPGWAAYIQYRTSWADTSDEQHLYPVTKAEYIALRLIITCLLWSDAKILLDWHMDAKKNSDSKKLLNSIEKLEESYKTSLLDKLAQQSFTKKNRANAQFIFCIDVRSEPFRRALEAEGHYETFGFAGFFGVPVSINNELTGESYHSCPVLLKSAYRIKSHPAYCDGICQEGYERMQGLKRLYQSLKYTFTTPFTLVEILGIVSGIWMAIRSIFPSLAYRVKSTITQQLNPSVPFQEDIESIPFEKQFYYAATALKMMGLTDHFAELVVLCGHGSLTKNNAYATALDCGACGGRHGGANARILAAILNNHSVRYNLKEKENIIIPDTTYFLAAEHNTTTDEVEIYAHNLPEHFKDRLISLKMDLQTARNHNSQQRAVKMGWKGNPKNAEKHTALRAHDWAQVRPEWGLAQNAAFIVGPRTLTRGIDLDGRCFLHSYDWQLDESGFLLATILTAPMVVAQWINNQYFFSTLDNVSFGGGSKITQNITGKMGIMQGNASDLMHGLPLQSIFKTDHEHYHQTLRLITVIYAPRILIDKIIAQQEILKKLFGNGWVKLACIDPNSHEIYTLKRDLKWMKAH
;
A
#
# COMPACT_ATOMS: atom_id res chain seq x y z
N MET A 1 -19.38 -34.97 15.89
CA MET A 1 -19.18 -34.57 14.49
C MET A 1 -19.93 -33.26 14.13
N ALA A 2 -21.21 -33.11 14.50
CA ALA A 2 -21.98 -31.89 14.24
C ALA A 2 -21.39 -30.65 14.93
N GLU A 3 -21.02 -30.73 16.18
CA GLU A 3 -20.40 -29.64 16.94
C GLU A 3 -19.05 -29.19 16.32
N LEU A 4 -18.21 -30.14 15.92
CA LEU A 4 -16.93 -29.79 15.25
C LEU A 4 -17.12 -29.11 13.92
N ALA A 5 -18.17 -29.45 13.15
CA ALA A 5 -18.53 -28.76 11.92
C ALA A 5 -19.00 -27.34 12.21
N GLN A 6 -19.78 -27.14 13.29
CA GLN A 6 -20.21 -25.81 13.71
C GLN A 6 -19.03 -24.94 14.15
N ILE A 7 -18.07 -25.48 14.89
CA ILE A 7 -16.84 -24.76 15.28
C ILE A 7 -16.05 -24.33 14.04
N LYS A 8 -15.84 -25.21 13.08
CA LYS A 8 -15.13 -24.87 11.83
C LYS A 8 -15.81 -23.74 11.07
N LEU A 9 -17.15 -23.81 10.94
CA LEU A 9 -17.92 -22.75 10.31
C LEU A 9 -17.79 -21.43 11.07
N ALA A 10 -17.91 -21.46 12.40
CA ALA A 10 -17.81 -20.27 13.23
C ALA A 10 -16.40 -19.63 13.17
N VAL A 11 -15.34 -20.44 13.09
CA VAL A 11 -13.97 -19.96 12.82
C VAL A 11 -13.92 -19.22 11.48
N GLU A 12 -14.38 -19.85 10.40
CA GLU A 12 -14.33 -19.21 9.08
C GLU A 12 -15.15 -17.91 9.01
N GLU A 13 -16.35 -17.90 9.60
CA GLU A 13 -17.22 -16.70 9.64
C GLU A 13 -16.60 -15.57 10.46
N SER A 14 -15.96 -15.86 11.59
CA SER A 14 -15.33 -14.84 12.43
C SER A 14 -14.18 -14.12 11.73
N TRP A 15 -13.46 -14.78 10.83
CA TRP A 15 -12.34 -14.19 10.09
C TRP A 15 -12.76 -13.35 8.88
N LYS A 16 -14.00 -13.43 8.42
CA LYS A 16 -14.48 -12.64 7.27
C LYS A 16 -14.40 -11.12 7.49
N LYS A 17 -14.48 -10.69 8.75
CA LYS A 17 -14.43 -9.27 9.14
C LYS A 17 -13.04 -8.75 9.49
N ILE A 18 -12.01 -9.54 9.24
CA ILE A 18 -10.62 -9.16 9.54
C ILE A 18 -9.87 -8.84 8.25
N ALA A 19 -9.57 -7.58 8.04
CA ALA A 19 -8.72 -7.13 6.93
C ALA A 19 -7.27 -7.61 7.13
N PRO A 20 -6.54 -7.98 6.06
CA PRO A 20 -5.14 -8.39 6.18
C PRO A 20 -4.21 -7.19 6.44
N PHE A 21 -3.10 -7.42 7.14
CA PHE A 21 -2.02 -6.46 7.35
C PHE A 21 -0.71 -7.00 6.77
N TRP A 22 -0.14 -6.29 5.80
CA TRP A 22 1.14 -6.64 5.19
C TRP A 22 2.33 -6.26 6.09
N PRO A 23 3.37 -7.10 6.19
CA PRO A 23 4.57 -6.77 6.97
C PRO A 23 5.31 -5.56 6.38
N LEU A 24 6.15 -4.91 7.21
CA LEU A 24 6.85 -3.65 6.88
C LEU A 24 7.62 -3.66 5.55
N LYS A 25 8.14 -4.80 5.13
CA LYS A 25 8.84 -4.94 3.85
C LYS A 25 7.95 -4.70 2.63
N ASN A 26 6.65 -4.91 2.78
CA ASN A 26 5.67 -4.89 1.71
C ASN A 26 4.39 -4.19 2.17
N ILE A 27 4.46 -3.30 3.15
CA ILE A 27 3.27 -2.64 3.67
C ILE A 27 2.61 -1.82 2.55
N ILE A 28 1.33 -2.07 2.37
CA ILE A 28 0.48 -1.37 1.40
C ILE A 28 -0.74 -0.81 2.13
N ALA A 29 -1.40 0.15 1.51
CA ALA A 29 -2.70 0.61 1.98
C ALA A 29 -3.77 -0.45 1.71
N VAL A 30 -4.59 -0.75 2.72
CA VAL A 30 -5.69 -1.70 2.65
C VAL A 30 -6.94 -1.07 3.24
N ASN A 31 -8.11 -1.41 2.72
CA ASN A 31 -9.36 -1.07 3.36
C ASN A 31 -9.44 -1.74 4.74
N PRO A 32 -9.43 -0.99 5.87
CA PRO A 32 -9.50 -1.61 7.21
C PRO A 32 -10.79 -2.40 7.44
N LEU A 33 -11.85 -2.10 6.68
CA LEU A 33 -13.12 -2.81 6.70
C LEU A 33 -13.30 -3.72 5.48
N LEU A 34 -12.24 -4.31 4.97
CA LEU A 34 -12.32 -5.35 3.93
C LEU A 34 -13.13 -6.53 4.48
N GLY A 35 -14.20 -6.91 3.77
CA GLY A 35 -15.15 -7.93 4.20
C GLY A 35 -16.46 -7.38 4.78
N PHE A 36 -16.59 -6.04 4.88
CA PHE A 36 -17.85 -5.37 5.25
C PHE A 36 -18.61 -4.81 4.05
N GLU A 37 -18.08 -4.97 2.83
CA GLU A 37 -18.65 -4.37 1.62
C GLU A 37 -20.04 -4.91 1.26
N ASP A 38 -20.47 -6.00 1.84
CA ASP A 38 -21.83 -6.52 1.75
C ASP A 38 -22.86 -5.65 2.48
N LEU A 39 -22.43 -4.84 3.44
CA LEU A 39 -23.25 -3.89 4.18
C LEU A 39 -23.22 -2.51 3.53
N PRO A 40 -24.31 -1.73 3.64
CA PRO A 40 -24.26 -0.29 3.40
C PRO A 40 -23.16 0.36 4.24
N PHE A 41 -22.44 1.32 3.66
CA PHE A 41 -21.27 1.94 4.31
C PHE A 41 -21.57 2.45 5.73
N GLU A 42 -22.74 3.04 5.94
CA GLU A 42 -23.13 3.58 7.25
C GLU A 42 -23.35 2.47 8.29
N GLU A 43 -23.92 1.35 7.87
CA GLU A 43 -24.10 0.17 8.74
C GLU A 43 -22.75 -0.48 9.05
N ALA A 44 -21.89 -0.60 8.04
CA ALA A 44 -20.52 -1.09 8.22
C ALA A 44 -19.71 -0.22 9.20
N LEU A 45 -19.86 1.12 9.11
CA LEU A 45 -19.20 2.05 10.03
C LEU A 45 -19.67 1.86 11.47
N ILE A 46 -20.99 1.75 11.69
CA ILE A 46 -21.59 1.51 13.02
C ILE A 46 -21.11 0.16 13.57
N GLU A 47 -21.15 -0.88 12.75
CA GLU A 47 -20.72 -2.22 13.17
C GLU A 47 -19.21 -2.24 13.51
N ALA A 48 -18.39 -1.55 12.73
CA ALA A 48 -16.97 -1.42 13.00
C ALA A 48 -16.68 -0.67 14.29
N GLU A 49 -17.37 0.44 14.57
CA GLU A 49 -17.26 1.18 15.83
C GLU A 49 -17.53 0.27 17.03
N ILE A 50 -18.53 -0.61 16.92
CA ILE A 50 -18.93 -1.54 17.99
C ILE A 50 -17.92 -2.69 18.14
N LEU A 51 -17.42 -3.25 17.04
CA LEU A 51 -16.53 -4.41 17.07
C LEU A 51 -15.08 -4.07 17.42
N PHE A 52 -14.55 -2.95 16.95
CA PHE A 52 -13.14 -2.58 17.08
C PHE A 52 -12.87 -1.60 18.24
N GLN A 53 -13.69 -1.61 19.28
CA GLN A 53 -13.53 -0.72 20.44
C GLN A 53 -12.27 -1.06 21.24
N GLN A 54 -11.22 -0.24 21.08
CA GLN A 54 -9.97 -0.40 21.83
C GLN A 54 -9.93 0.43 23.12
N LYS A 55 -10.77 1.47 23.22
CA LYS A 55 -10.67 2.48 24.31
C LYS A 55 -11.29 2.02 25.65
N SER A 56 -12.11 1.00 25.66
CA SER A 56 -12.90 0.59 26.83
C SER A 56 -12.89 -0.93 27.06
N LEU A 57 -11.80 -1.60 26.71
CA LEU A 57 -11.67 -3.05 26.93
C LEU A 57 -11.74 -3.39 28.41
N PRO A 58 -12.41 -4.49 28.79
CA PRO A 58 -12.31 -5.04 30.13
C PRO A 58 -10.85 -5.30 30.52
N LYS A 59 -10.45 -4.91 31.71
CA LYS A 59 -9.05 -5.06 32.16
C LYS A 59 -8.49 -6.47 32.04
N PRO A 60 -9.23 -7.55 32.37
CA PRO A 60 -8.74 -8.91 32.12
C PRO A 60 -8.44 -9.18 30.64
N MET A 61 -9.19 -8.57 29.70
CA MET A 61 -8.96 -8.71 28.28
C MET A 61 -7.66 -8.01 27.85
N GLU A 62 -7.31 -6.88 28.48
CA GLU A 62 -6.02 -6.22 28.25
C GLU A 62 -4.85 -7.12 28.71
N ASP A 63 -5.00 -7.82 29.81
CA ASP A 63 -4.00 -8.77 30.31
C ASP A 63 -3.85 -9.98 29.37
N ILE A 64 -4.96 -10.53 28.87
CA ILE A 64 -4.97 -11.61 27.87
C ILE A 64 -4.28 -11.13 26.57
N ASN A 65 -4.57 -9.91 26.12
CA ASN A 65 -3.95 -9.33 24.97
C ASN A 65 -2.43 -9.21 25.16
N ARG A 66 -1.98 -8.67 26.29
CA ARG A 66 -0.54 -8.51 26.58
C ARG A 66 0.19 -9.85 26.58
N GLU A 67 -0.36 -10.87 27.20
CA GLU A 67 0.26 -12.19 27.23
C GLU A 67 0.23 -12.87 25.85
N SER A 68 -0.84 -12.67 25.07
CA SER A 68 -0.90 -13.12 23.67
C SER A 68 0.15 -12.45 22.80
N ILE A 69 0.30 -11.11 22.89
CA ILE A 69 1.29 -10.31 22.17
C ILE A 69 2.70 -10.83 22.46
N LYS A 70 3.03 -11.08 23.71
CA LYS A 70 4.33 -11.63 24.11
C LYS A 70 4.69 -12.89 23.32
N TRP A 71 3.78 -13.85 23.25
CA TRP A 71 4.00 -15.12 22.55
C TRP A 71 4.05 -14.95 21.02
N LEU A 72 3.19 -14.09 20.46
CA LEU A 72 3.16 -13.80 19.03
C LEU A 72 4.44 -13.08 18.57
N GLN A 73 4.95 -12.12 19.34
CA GLN A 73 6.20 -11.42 19.02
C GLN A 73 7.39 -12.39 18.91
N VAL A 74 7.55 -13.31 19.88
CA VAL A 74 8.68 -14.23 19.85
C VAL A 74 8.51 -15.33 18.80
N PHE A 75 7.27 -15.74 18.51
CA PHE A 75 7.01 -16.73 17.47
C PHE A 75 7.28 -16.17 16.07
N PHE A 76 6.83 -14.96 15.75
CA PHE A 76 6.97 -14.38 14.43
C PHE A 76 8.25 -13.55 14.23
N ASP A 77 9.14 -13.49 15.21
CA ASP A 77 10.39 -12.72 15.09
C ASP A 77 11.21 -13.13 13.86
N ALA A 78 11.46 -12.16 12.97
CA ALA A 78 12.24 -12.31 11.74
C ALA A 78 13.73 -11.97 11.92
N GLY A 79 14.28 -12.22 13.12
CA GLY A 79 15.70 -12.07 13.42
C GLY A 79 16.08 -10.75 14.08
N GLN A 80 15.22 -10.20 14.92
CA GLN A 80 15.50 -9.10 15.82
C GLN A 80 15.91 -9.61 17.21
N ALA A 81 15.29 -10.71 17.68
CA ALA A 81 15.58 -11.28 18.97
C ALA A 81 16.98 -11.93 19.01
N THR A 82 17.71 -11.67 20.09
CA THR A 82 19.01 -12.30 20.37
C THR A 82 18.89 -13.80 20.59
N ILE A 83 17.85 -14.21 21.33
CA ILE A 83 17.53 -15.62 21.58
C ILE A 83 16.25 -15.94 20.80
N LYS A 84 16.37 -16.85 19.84
CA LYS A 84 15.23 -17.28 19.03
C LYS A 84 14.36 -18.25 19.83
N MET A 85 13.05 -18.12 19.71
CA MET A 85 12.12 -19.06 20.29
C MET A 85 12.36 -20.47 19.74
N PRO A 86 12.54 -21.50 20.58
CA PRO A 86 12.68 -22.87 20.13
C PRO A 86 11.33 -23.42 19.59
N LEU A 87 11.38 -24.56 18.90
CA LEU A 87 10.21 -25.33 18.44
C LEU A 87 9.28 -24.63 17.43
N ARG A 88 9.59 -23.44 16.92
CA ARG A 88 8.73 -22.66 15.99
C ARG A 88 8.28 -23.46 14.75
N ARG A 89 9.10 -24.42 14.31
CA ARG A 89 8.76 -25.31 13.16
C ARG A 89 7.58 -26.24 13.42
N LEU A 90 7.17 -26.43 14.68
CA LEU A 90 5.99 -27.23 15.03
C LEU A 90 4.65 -26.53 14.76
N GLY A 91 4.69 -25.26 14.40
CA GLY A 91 3.51 -24.38 14.27
C GLY A 91 3.24 -23.58 15.54
N LEU A 92 2.37 -22.57 15.39
CA LEU A 92 2.10 -21.58 16.44
C LEU A 92 1.65 -22.24 17.75
N LEU A 93 0.57 -22.99 17.68
CA LEU A 93 -0.08 -23.54 18.87
C LEU A 93 0.79 -24.58 19.57
N LYS A 94 1.32 -25.56 18.81
CA LYS A 94 2.14 -26.64 19.38
C LYS A 94 3.43 -26.13 20.01
N ALA A 95 4.08 -25.14 19.39
CA ALA A 95 5.30 -24.54 19.93
C ALA A 95 5.02 -23.83 21.26
N ILE A 96 3.94 -23.03 21.32
CA ILE A 96 3.59 -22.27 22.52
C ILE A 96 3.13 -23.19 23.64
N LEU A 97 2.25 -24.17 23.41
CA LEU A 97 1.77 -25.09 24.42
C LEU A 97 2.88 -25.87 25.14
N ARG A 98 4.00 -26.15 24.45
CA ARG A 98 5.16 -26.79 25.08
C ARG A 98 5.96 -25.87 25.99
N LEU A 99 5.88 -24.55 25.78
CA LEU A 99 6.62 -23.54 26.54
C LEU A 99 5.76 -22.83 27.59
N LEU A 100 4.45 -22.79 27.39
CA LEU A 100 3.48 -22.13 28.28
C LEU A 100 3.52 -22.58 29.73
N PRO A 101 3.76 -23.88 30.09
CA PRO A 101 3.93 -24.31 31.47
C PRO A 101 5.05 -23.60 32.23
N PHE A 102 6.05 -23.05 31.54
CA PHE A 102 7.16 -22.31 32.14
C PHE A 102 6.90 -20.81 32.24
N ASP A 103 5.74 -20.35 31.78
CA ASP A 103 5.37 -18.92 31.81
C ASP A 103 4.83 -18.54 33.20
N LYS A 104 5.64 -17.78 33.93
CA LYS A 104 5.27 -17.37 35.30
C LYS A 104 4.07 -16.41 35.35
N ASN A 105 3.81 -15.66 34.32
CA ASN A 105 2.67 -14.71 34.28
C ASN A 105 1.34 -15.42 34.07
N ILE A 106 1.34 -16.54 33.35
CA ILE A 106 0.12 -17.30 32.99
C ILE A 106 -0.11 -18.44 33.94
N CYS A 107 0.91 -19.27 34.17
CA CYS A 107 0.77 -20.49 34.95
C CYS A 107 1.16 -20.32 36.40
N LEU A 108 2.10 -19.42 36.76
CA LEU A 108 2.55 -19.18 38.14
C LEU A 108 2.95 -20.47 38.90
N ASP A 109 3.55 -21.43 38.21
CA ASP A 109 3.85 -22.75 38.75
C ASP A 109 2.59 -23.52 39.28
N ASP A 110 1.38 -23.14 38.83
CA ASP A 110 0.11 -23.75 39.19
C ASP A 110 -0.04 -25.13 38.51
N VAL A 111 0.10 -26.17 39.32
CA VAL A 111 0.02 -27.57 38.87
C VAL A 111 -1.33 -27.86 38.19
N LYS A 112 -2.44 -27.30 38.68
CA LYS A 112 -3.77 -27.53 38.11
C LYS A 112 -3.89 -26.94 36.70
N LYS A 113 -3.38 -25.72 36.48
CA LYS A 113 -3.34 -25.12 35.16
C LYS A 113 -2.49 -25.92 34.19
N ILE A 114 -1.35 -26.42 34.64
CA ILE A 114 -0.43 -27.23 33.83
C ILE A 114 -1.07 -28.58 33.47
N GLU A 115 -1.75 -29.23 34.43
CA GLU A 115 -2.47 -30.50 34.20
C GLU A 115 -3.63 -30.29 33.22
N TRP A 116 -4.41 -29.22 33.40
CA TRP A 116 -5.48 -28.88 32.46
C TRP A 116 -4.94 -28.66 31.04
N MET A 117 -3.85 -27.92 30.86
CA MET A 117 -3.24 -27.75 29.54
C MET A 117 -2.78 -29.06 28.91
N LYS A 118 -2.28 -29.99 29.70
CA LYS A 118 -1.86 -31.32 29.23
C LYS A 118 -3.04 -32.22 28.85
N SER A 119 -4.22 -31.96 29.38
CA SER A 119 -5.45 -32.71 29.06
C SER A 119 -6.16 -32.22 27.81
N LEU A 120 -5.75 -31.04 27.23
CA LEU A 120 -6.35 -30.49 26.02
C LEU A 120 -6.20 -31.45 24.84
N ALA A 121 -7.19 -31.42 23.94
CA ALA A 121 -7.20 -32.21 22.72
C ALA A 121 -6.00 -31.83 21.79
N GLU A 122 -5.75 -32.65 20.78
CA GLU A 122 -4.61 -32.45 19.88
C GLU A 122 -4.89 -31.45 18.73
N THR A 123 -6.16 -31.29 18.33
CA THR A 123 -6.53 -30.43 17.20
C THR A 123 -7.03 -29.10 17.67
N PRO A 124 -6.69 -27.99 16.94
CA PRO A 124 -7.12 -26.66 17.34
C PRO A 124 -8.63 -26.51 17.48
N GLU A 125 -9.41 -27.15 16.61
CA GLU A 125 -10.88 -27.08 16.65
C GLU A 125 -11.47 -27.76 17.87
N CYS A 126 -10.91 -28.90 18.30
CA CYS A 126 -11.33 -29.56 19.52
C CYS A 126 -10.98 -28.72 20.74
N ILE A 127 -9.78 -28.12 20.78
CA ILE A 127 -9.37 -27.19 21.83
C ILE A 127 -10.32 -26.00 21.93
N ILE A 128 -10.70 -25.41 20.76
CA ILE A 128 -11.69 -24.33 20.72
C ILE A 128 -13.01 -24.76 21.37
N ALA A 129 -13.52 -25.94 21.00
CA ALA A 129 -14.76 -26.46 21.58
C ALA A 129 -14.65 -26.65 23.12
N GLU A 130 -13.56 -27.27 23.61
CA GLU A 130 -13.28 -27.44 25.02
C GLU A 130 -13.20 -26.11 25.78
N CYS A 131 -12.49 -25.11 25.22
CA CYS A 131 -12.37 -23.80 25.83
C CYS A 131 -13.72 -23.06 25.88
N LEU A 132 -14.49 -23.05 24.78
CA LEU A 132 -15.81 -22.39 24.74
C LEU A 132 -16.79 -23.06 25.75
N CYS A 133 -16.76 -24.38 25.85
CA CYS A 133 -17.52 -25.12 26.86
C CYS A 133 -17.10 -24.75 28.30
N TYR A 134 -15.78 -24.70 28.56
CA TYR A 134 -15.22 -24.30 29.87
C TYR A 134 -15.65 -22.88 30.26
N LEU A 135 -15.69 -21.95 29.30
CA LEU A 135 -16.11 -20.54 29.48
C LEU A 135 -17.64 -20.38 29.55
N GLY A 136 -18.42 -21.43 29.31
CA GLY A 136 -19.88 -21.41 29.33
C GLY A 136 -20.50 -20.59 28.18
N ILE A 137 -19.81 -20.49 27.04
CA ILE A 137 -20.32 -19.81 25.86
C ILE A 137 -21.32 -20.70 25.12
N LEU A 138 -22.49 -20.19 24.77
CA LEU A 138 -23.51 -20.93 24.05
C LEU A 138 -23.18 -21.09 22.58
N ALA A 139 -23.66 -22.16 21.97
CA ALA A 139 -23.35 -22.46 20.55
C ALA A 139 -23.80 -21.36 19.57
N GLU A 140 -24.87 -20.63 19.87
CA GLU A 140 -25.37 -19.47 19.11
C GLU A 140 -24.41 -18.28 19.15
N ASP A 141 -23.60 -18.15 20.21
CA ASP A 141 -22.66 -17.06 20.42
C ASP A 141 -21.23 -17.35 19.91
N TYR A 142 -20.93 -18.57 19.45
CA TYR A 142 -19.58 -18.98 19.06
C TYR A 142 -18.94 -18.03 18.04
N THR A 143 -19.65 -17.69 16.98
CA THR A 143 -19.13 -16.80 15.94
C THR A 143 -18.86 -15.40 16.49
N LEU A 144 -19.80 -14.84 17.26
CA LEU A 144 -19.64 -13.52 17.86
C LEU A 144 -18.47 -13.50 18.83
N TYR A 145 -18.39 -14.50 19.75
CA TYR A 145 -17.33 -14.55 20.74
C TYR A 145 -15.94 -14.68 20.10
N MET A 146 -15.78 -15.53 19.09
CA MET A 146 -14.53 -15.63 18.32
C MET A 146 -14.23 -14.35 17.55
N THR A 147 -15.24 -13.69 16.98
CA THR A 147 -15.05 -12.37 16.35
C THR A 147 -14.50 -11.35 17.35
N LEU A 148 -15.04 -11.30 18.58
CA LEU A 148 -14.54 -10.41 19.63
C LEU A 148 -13.11 -10.78 20.06
N MET A 149 -12.76 -12.07 20.09
CA MET A 149 -11.37 -12.48 20.31
C MET A 149 -10.43 -11.94 19.23
N LEU A 150 -10.89 -11.82 17.98
CA LEU A 150 -10.09 -11.25 16.89
C LEU A 150 -10.04 -9.72 16.95
N THR A 151 -11.17 -9.06 17.15
CA THR A 151 -11.31 -7.60 17.09
C THR A 151 -10.79 -6.88 18.34
N THR A 152 -10.61 -7.56 19.46
CA THR A 152 -9.92 -7.03 20.65
C THR A 152 -8.40 -7.02 20.52
N LEU A 153 -7.84 -7.68 19.49
CA LEU A 153 -6.42 -7.65 19.14
C LEU A 153 -6.29 -7.62 17.61
N PRO A 154 -6.84 -6.57 16.93
CA PRO A 154 -7.06 -6.58 15.50
C PRO A 154 -5.78 -6.57 14.66
N GLY A 155 -4.71 -5.95 15.13
CA GLY A 155 -3.45 -5.89 14.39
C GLY A 155 -2.77 -7.24 14.24
N TRP A 156 -2.71 -8.04 15.29
CA TRP A 156 -2.21 -9.42 15.21
C TRP A 156 -3.16 -10.32 14.42
N ALA A 157 -4.48 -10.17 14.60
CA ALA A 157 -5.44 -10.89 13.78
C ALA A 157 -5.25 -10.56 12.29
N ALA A 158 -5.10 -9.29 11.94
CA ALA A 158 -4.83 -8.85 10.58
C ALA A 158 -3.53 -9.44 9.99
N TYR A 159 -2.47 -9.55 10.80
CA TYR A 159 -1.22 -10.21 10.38
C TYR A 159 -1.41 -11.72 10.15
N ILE A 160 -2.16 -12.41 10.99
CA ILE A 160 -2.51 -13.82 10.78
C ILE A 160 -3.36 -13.99 9.51
N GLN A 161 -4.32 -13.11 9.27
CA GLN A 161 -5.12 -13.11 8.04
C GLN A 161 -4.24 -12.97 6.79
N TYR A 162 -3.24 -12.07 6.83
CA TYR A 162 -2.24 -11.97 5.77
C TYR A 162 -1.46 -13.28 5.60
N ARG A 163 -0.92 -13.85 6.68
CA ARG A 163 -0.11 -15.07 6.66
C ARG A 163 -0.86 -16.28 6.10
N THR A 164 -2.16 -16.38 6.36
CA THR A 164 -2.98 -17.56 6.00
C THR A 164 -3.66 -17.41 4.63
N SER A 165 -3.83 -16.20 4.12
CA SER A 165 -4.67 -15.98 2.93
C SER A 165 -3.98 -15.20 1.80
N TRP A 166 -2.92 -14.44 2.08
CA TRP A 166 -2.29 -13.51 1.13
C TRP A 166 -0.77 -13.68 0.98
N ALA A 167 -0.10 -14.25 1.98
CA ALA A 167 1.33 -14.49 1.91
C ALA A 167 1.66 -15.50 0.81
N ASP A 168 2.75 -15.25 0.08
CA ASP A 168 3.27 -16.25 -0.83
C ASP A 168 3.75 -17.46 -0.02
N THR A 169 3.28 -18.64 -0.38
CA THR A 169 3.51 -19.90 0.36
C THR A 169 4.95 -20.36 0.29
N SER A 170 5.82 -19.69 -0.48
CA SER A 170 7.14 -20.22 -0.82
C SER A 170 8.15 -20.20 0.31
N ASP A 171 8.14 -19.22 1.25
CA ASP A 171 9.25 -19.08 2.18
C ASP A 171 8.89 -19.07 3.68
N GLU A 172 8.04 -18.14 4.15
CA GLU A 172 7.85 -17.95 5.58
C GLU A 172 6.81 -18.90 6.20
N GLN A 173 5.75 -19.24 5.47
CA GLN A 173 4.70 -20.11 5.95
C GLN A 173 5.20 -21.54 6.17
N HIS A 174 6.12 -22.00 5.34
CA HIS A 174 6.75 -23.32 5.53
C HIS A 174 7.68 -23.38 6.72
N LEU A 175 8.36 -22.28 7.05
CA LEU A 175 9.29 -22.25 8.18
C LEU A 175 8.57 -22.18 9.54
N TYR A 176 7.49 -21.42 9.63
CA TYR A 176 6.73 -21.15 10.86
C TYR A 176 5.24 -21.18 10.56
N PRO A 177 4.64 -22.38 10.41
CA PRO A 177 3.25 -22.52 10.02
C PRO A 177 2.30 -21.98 11.08
N VAL A 178 1.19 -21.42 10.64
CA VAL A 178 0.09 -20.94 11.44
C VAL A 178 -1.22 -21.13 10.72
N THR A 179 -2.28 -21.46 11.44
CA THR A 179 -3.64 -21.51 10.94
C THR A 179 -4.55 -20.55 11.70
N LYS A 180 -5.68 -20.20 11.11
CA LYS A 180 -6.72 -19.37 11.73
C LYS A 180 -7.22 -19.98 13.03
N ALA A 181 -7.45 -21.28 13.04
CA ALA A 181 -7.90 -22.02 14.21
C ALA A 181 -6.84 -22.03 15.33
N GLU A 182 -5.55 -22.21 15.01
CA GLU A 182 -4.46 -22.17 16.02
C GLU A 182 -4.39 -20.82 16.74
N TYR A 183 -4.60 -19.71 16.03
CA TYR A 183 -4.61 -18.37 16.65
C TYR A 183 -5.78 -18.21 17.62
N ILE A 184 -7.00 -18.59 17.23
CA ILE A 184 -8.17 -18.55 18.10
C ILE A 184 -7.98 -19.48 19.30
N ALA A 185 -7.53 -20.73 19.09
CA ALA A 185 -7.26 -21.67 20.15
C ALA A 185 -6.27 -21.12 21.19
N LEU A 186 -5.17 -20.52 20.72
CA LEU A 186 -4.19 -19.88 21.61
C LEU A 186 -4.82 -18.78 22.47
N ARG A 187 -5.62 -17.90 21.84
CA ARG A 187 -6.31 -16.82 22.53
C ARG A 187 -7.27 -17.34 23.59
N LEU A 188 -8.05 -18.38 23.25
CA LEU A 188 -9.01 -19.01 24.18
C LEU A 188 -8.31 -19.72 25.33
N ILE A 189 -7.21 -20.44 25.09
CA ILE A 189 -6.42 -21.08 26.16
C ILE A 189 -5.94 -20.04 27.16
N ILE A 190 -5.33 -18.94 26.69
CA ILE A 190 -4.85 -17.86 27.57
C ILE A 190 -6.03 -17.25 28.33
N THR A 191 -7.21 -17.11 27.69
CA THR A 191 -8.44 -16.64 28.34
C THR A 191 -8.88 -17.58 29.46
N CYS A 192 -8.98 -18.88 29.21
CA CYS A 192 -9.34 -19.87 30.24
C CYS A 192 -8.39 -19.87 31.45
N LEU A 193 -7.10 -19.61 31.21
CA LEU A 193 -6.08 -19.59 32.27
C LEU A 193 -6.07 -18.30 33.10
N LEU A 194 -6.54 -17.17 32.53
CA LEU A 194 -6.46 -15.85 33.19
C LEU A 194 -7.81 -15.26 33.59
N TRP A 195 -8.92 -15.66 32.95
CA TRP A 195 -10.21 -15.02 33.14
C TRP A 195 -11.38 -16.01 33.05
N SER A 196 -11.85 -16.50 34.20
CA SER A 196 -12.96 -17.46 34.26
C SER A 196 -14.31 -16.90 33.83
N ASP A 197 -14.55 -15.60 34.09
CA ASP A 197 -15.81 -14.91 33.77
C ASP A 197 -15.81 -14.22 32.39
N ALA A 198 -15.08 -14.79 31.46
CA ALA A 198 -14.87 -14.19 30.14
C ALA A 198 -16.17 -14.04 29.30
N LYS A 199 -17.28 -14.63 29.72
CA LYS A 199 -18.62 -14.39 29.17
C LYS A 199 -19.03 -12.90 29.25
N ILE A 200 -18.52 -12.16 30.22
CA ILE A 200 -18.72 -10.68 30.38
C ILE A 200 -18.32 -9.92 29.10
N LEU A 201 -17.46 -10.46 28.25
CA LEU A 201 -17.11 -9.85 26.96
C LEU A 201 -18.32 -9.70 26.03
N LEU A 202 -19.29 -10.62 26.10
CA LEU A 202 -20.54 -10.51 25.32
C LEU A 202 -21.40 -9.37 25.86
N ASP A 203 -21.51 -9.24 27.19
CA ASP A 203 -22.29 -8.16 27.83
C ASP A 203 -21.66 -6.79 27.51
N TRP A 204 -20.33 -6.69 27.59
CA TRP A 204 -19.58 -5.48 27.19
C TRP A 204 -19.87 -5.09 25.73
N HIS A 205 -19.89 -6.04 24.79
CA HIS A 205 -20.23 -5.79 23.41
C HIS A 205 -21.69 -5.31 23.23
N MET A 206 -22.64 -5.93 23.97
CA MET A 206 -24.04 -5.53 23.92
C MET A 206 -24.27 -4.13 24.47
N ASP A 207 -23.54 -3.71 25.49
CA ASP A 207 -23.62 -2.34 26.03
C ASP A 207 -23.01 -1.32 25.08
N ALA A 208 -21.95 -1.66 24.37
CA ALA A 208 -21.38 -0.85 23.31
C ALA A 208 -22.40 -0.55 22.20
N LYS A 209 -23.15 -1.57 21.79
CA LYS A 209 -24.18 -1.46 20.74
C LYS A 209 -25.30 -0.45 21.13
N LYS A 210 -25.63 -0.33 22.42
CA LYS A 210 -26.65 0.62 22.89
C LYS A 210 -26.19 2.07 22.86
N ASN A 211 -24.88 2.34 22.90
CA ASN A 211 -24.29 3.66 23.14
C ASN A 211 -23.66 4.31 21.88
N SER A 212 -23.81 3.72 20.70
CA SER A 212 -23.23 4.26 19.44
C SER A 212 -23.99 5.52 18.97
N ASP A 213 -23.29 6.65 18.78
CA ASP A 213 -23.84 7.95 18.32
C ASP A 213 -23.29 8.35 16.92
N SER A 214 -23.25 7.39 15.99
CA SER A 214 -22.64 7.56 14.66
C SER A 214 -23.42 8.48 13.72
N LYS A 215 -24.70 8.83 14.02
CA LYS A 215 -25.57 9.61 13.11
C LYS A 215 -25.08 11.04 12.87
N LYS A 216 -24.56 11.73 13.91
CA LYS A 216 -24.02 13.09 13.76
C LYS A 216 -22.76 13.12 12.91
N LEU A 217 -21.91 12.12 13.09
CA LEU A 217 -20.68 11.94 12.34
C LEU A 217 -21.00 11.73 10.85
N LEU A 218 -21.90 10.82 10.53
CA LEU A 218 -22.34 10.53 9.15
C LEU A 218 -22.86 11.77 8.44
N ASN A 219 -23.70 12.57 9.09
CA ASN A 219 -24.21 13.83 8.53
C ASN A 219 -23.10 14.85 8.22
N SER A 220 -22.04 14.90 9.03
CA SER A 220 -20.90 15.78 8.78
C SER A 220 -20.06 15.31 7.60
N ILE A 221 -19.83 14.01 7.48
CA ILE A 221 -19.12 13.38 6.36
C ILE A 221 -19.87 13.65 5.05
N GLU A 222 -21.18 13.39 5.00
CA GLU A 222 -22.01 13.61 3.81
C GLU A 222 -21.99 15.05 3.31
N LYS A 223 -22.01 16.03 4.21
CA LYS A 223 -21.88 17.46 3.86
C LYS A 223 -20.54 17.78 3.22
N LEU A 224 -19.44 17.26 3.77
CA LEU A 224 -18.09 17.44 3.21
C LEU A 224 -18.00 16.79 1.82
N GLU A 225 -18.51 15.56 1.66
CA GLU A 225 -18.52 14.84 0.40
C GLU A 225 -19.32 15.58 -0.67
N GLU A 226 -20.50 16.10 -0.33
CA GLU A 226 -21.34 16.82 -1.28
C GLU A 226 -20.66 18.13 -1.74
N SER A 227 -20.09 18.88 -0.81
CA SER A 227 -19.31 20.10 -1.11
C SER A 227 -18.15 19.81 -2.05
N TYR A 228 -17.36 18.77 -1.76
CA TYR A 228 -16.22 18.38 -2.61
C TYR A 228 -16.69 17.91 -3.99
N LYS A 229 -17.71 17.06 -4.05
CA LYS A 229 -18.28 16.52 -5.29
C LYS A 229 -18.74 17.66 -6.21
N THR A 230 -19.53 18.59 -5.68
CA THR A 230 -20.03 19.74 -6.45
C THR A 230 -18.89 20.56 -7.01
N SER A 231 -17.93 20.94 -6.17
CA SER A 231 -16.76 21.70 -6.61
C SER A 231 -15.93 20.98 -7.68
N LEU A 232 -15.76 19.65 -7.55
CA LEU A 232 -15.02 18.86 -8.54
C LEU A 232 -15.78 18.81 -9.88
N LEU A 233 -17.08 18.50 -9.84
CA LEU A 233 -17.88 18.38 -11.06
C LEU A 233 -18.01 19.72 -11.80
N ASP A 234 -18.14 20.84 -11.09
CA ASP A 234 -18.18 22.18 -11.66
C ASP A 234 -16.86 22.52 -12.41
N LYS A 235 -15.71 22.15 -11.83
CA LYS A 235 -14.41 22.31 -12.49
C LYS A 235 -14.32 21.48 -13.78
N LEU A 236 -14.82 20.25 -13.76
CA LEU A 236 -14.77 19.34 -14.91
C LEU A 236 -15.75 19.76 -16.02
N ALA A 237 -16.92 20.33 -15.67
CA ALA A 237 -17.92 20.80 -16.63
C ALA A 237 -17.45 21.97 -17.51
N GLN A 238 -16.48 22.77 -17.05
CA GLN A 238 -16.01 23.97 -17.74
C GLN A 238 -14.99 23.68 -18.86
N GLN A 239 -14.58 22.42 -19.07
CA GLN A 239 -13.53 22.09 -20.02
C GLN A 239 -14.02 22.06 -21.46
N SER A 240 -13.22 22.67 -22.34
CA SER A 240 -13.37 22.57 -23.77
C SER A 240 -12.32 21.65 -24.38
N PHE A 241 -12.74 20.73 -25.23
CA PHE A 241 -11.84 19.80 -25.90
C PHE A 241 -11.14 20.51 -27.06
N THR A 242 -9.84 20.81 -26.89
CA THR A 242 -9.02 21.40 -27.95
C THR A 242 -8.33 20.32 -28.79
N LYS A 243 -8.14 20.62 -30.10
CA LYS A 243 -7.46 19.69 -31.02
C LYS A 243 -6.01 19.41 -30.57
N LYS A 244 -5.60 18.15 -30.68
CA LYS A 244 -4.24 17.69 -30.38
C LYS A 244 -3.26 18.16 -31.46
N ASN A 245 -2.21 18.92 -31.09
CA ASN A 245 -1.01 19.08 -31.89
C ASN A 245 0.04 18.04 -31.45
N ARG A 246 0.98 17.69 -32.32
CA ARG A 246 2.05 16.75 -32.00
C ARG A 246 2.89 17.26 -30.83
N ALA A 247 2.96 16.48 -29.77
CA ALA A 247 3.71 16.86 -28.56
C ALA A 247 5.23 16.73 -28.75
N ASN A 248 6.01 17.54 -28.00
CA ASN A 248 7.47 17.43 -27.95
C ASN A 248 7.92 16.09 -27.36
N ALA A 249 7.23 15.66 -26.31
CA ALA A 249 7.32 14.31 -25.74
C ALA A 249 6.00 13.94 -25.05
N GLN A 250 5.77 12.65 -24.90
CA GLN A 250 4.62 12.09 -24.18
C GLN A 250 5.10 11.39 -22.93
N PHE A 251 4.40 11.59 -21.82
CA PHE A 251 4.72 10.96 -20.54
C PHE A 251 3.56 10.12 -20.02
N ILE A 252 3.85 8.89 -19.62
CA ILE A 252 2.90 8.01 -18.95
C ILE A 252 3.29 7.93 -17.48
N PHE A 253 2.55 8.64 -16.60
CA PHE A 253 2.75 8.62 -15.17
C PHE A 253 1.85 7.59 -14.50
N CYS A 254 2.26 7.15 -13.28
CA CYS A 254 1.33 6.42 -12.43
C CYS A 254 0.10 7.28 -12.11
N ILE A 255 -1.02 6.61 -11.85
CA ILE A 255 -2.28 7.26 -11.47
C ILE A 255 -2.22 7.95 -10.10
N ASP A 256 -1.17 7.77 -9.33
CA ASP A 256 -0.97 8.32 -7.98
C ASP A 256 -1.28 9.83 -7.91
N VAL A 257 -1.98 10.23 -6.87
CA VAL A 257 -2.40 11.64 -6.68
C VAL A 257 -1.23 12.62 -6.65
N ARG A 258 -0.03 12.16 -6.26
CA ARG A 258 1.20 12.96 -6.23
C ARG A 258 1.74 13.26 -7.63
N SER A 259 1.39 12.41 -8.62
CA SER A 259 1.78 12.63 -10.01
C SER A 259 0.99 13.76 -10.67
N GLU A 260 -0.24 14.05 -10.23
CA GLU A 260 -1.10 15.08 -10.84
C GLU A 260 -0.46 16.48 -10.83
N PRO A 261 0.00 17.03 -9.70
CA PRO A 261 0.62 18.35 -9.66
C PRO A 261 1.91 18.41 -10.51
N PHE A 262 2.71 17.34 -10.52
CA PHE A 262 3.91 17.27 -11.32
C PHE A 262 3.60 17.24 -12.82
N ARG A 263 2.60 16.46 -13.25
CA ARG A 263 2.11 16.44 -14.65
C ARG A 263 1.68 17.82 -15.10
N ARG A 264 0.92 18.53 -14.29
CA ARG A 264 0.45 19.90 -14.56
C ARG A 264 1.62 20.89 -14.65
N ALA A 265 2.62 20.78 -13.76
CA ALA A 265 3.82 21.60 -13.83
C ALA A 265 4.62 21.34 -15.11
N LEU A 266 4.80 20.07 -15.52
CA LEU A 266 5.50 19.70 -16.74
C LEU A 266 4.75 20.20 -18.01
N GLU A 267 3.44 20.07 -18.04
CA GLU A 267 2.60 20.53 -19.15
C GLU A 267 2.62 22.07 -19.32
N ALA A 268 2.99 22.80 -18.27
CA ALA A 268 3.16 24.26 -18.32
C ALA A 268 4.50 24.71 -18.91
N GLU A 269 5.54 23.87 -18.85
CA GLU A 269 6.88 24.20 -19.37
C GLU A 269 6.99 24.06 -20.89
N GLY A 270 6.09 23.28 -21.51
CA GLY A 270 6.19 23.07 -22.94
C GLY A 270 5.03 22.27 -23.51
N HIS A 271 5.15 21.92 -24.78
CA HIS A 271 4.14 21.13 -25.46
C HIS A 271 4.27 19.66 -25.13
N TYR A 272 3.97 19.31 -23.87
CA TYR A 272 3.97 17.95 -23.35
C TYR A 272 2.54 17.40 -23.28
N GLU A 273 2.39 16.11 -23.59
CA GLU A 273 1.15 15.36 -23.37
C GLU A 273 1.38 14.33 -22.28
N THR A 274 0.48 14.25 -21.30
CA THR A 274 0.62 13.29 -20.21
C THR A 274 -0.54 12.32 -20.14
N PHE A 275 -0.23 11.06 -19.81
CA PHE A 275 -1.18 9.98 -19.61
C PHE A 275 -1.09 9.47 -18.17
N GLY A 276 -2.17 8.96 -17.63
CA GLY A 276 -2.20 8.26 -16.35
C GLY A 276 -2.45 6.78 -16.56
N PHE A 277 -1.58 5.95 -16.00
CA PHE A 277 -1.74 4.51 -16.06
C PHE A 277 -1.25 3.87 -14.75
N ALA A 278 -1.82 2.75 -14.33
CA ALA A 278 -1.38 2.09 -13.11
C ALA A 278 0.11 1.76 -13.19
N GLY A 279 0.90 2.09 -12.15
CA GLY A 279 2.36 2.12 -12.21
C GLY A 279 3.08 0.79 -12.47
N PHE A 280 2.37 -0.35 -12.44
CA PHE A 280 2.90 -1.63 -12.92
C PHE A 280 2.79 -1.76 -14.46
N PHE A 281 2.25 -0.76 -15.14
CA PHE A 281 2.10 -0.65 -16.59
C PHE A 281 1.42 -1.85 -17.26
N GLY A 282 0.49 -2.51 -16.55
CA GLY A 282 -0.26 -3.65 -17.06
C GLY A 282 0.52 -4.96 -17.14
N VAL A 283 1.78 -5.00 -16.69
CA VAL A 283 2.65 -6.19 -16.75
C VAL A 283 2.83 -6.78 -15.34
N PRO A 284 2.04 -7.80 -14.94
CA PRO A 284 2.12 -8.40 -13.61
C PRO A 284 3.29 -9.38 -13.53
N VAL A 285 4.39 -8.95 -12.92
CA VAL A 285 5.64 -9.72 -12.84
C VAL A 285 6.15 -9.85 -11.41
N SER A 286 6.98 -10.86 -11.17
CA SER A 286 7.92 -10.87 -10.05
C SER A 286 9.32 -10.60 -10.58
N ILE A 287 10.07 -9.80 -9.85
CA ILE A 287 11.42 -9.39 -10.22
C ILE A 287 12.41 -10.13 -9.33
N ASN A 288 13.37 -10.79 -9.95
CA ASN A 288 14.50 -11.40 -9.28
C ASN A 288 15.76 -10.58 -9.58
N ASN A 289 16.23 -9.85 -8.59
CA ASN A 289 17.44 -9.05 -8.71
C ASN A 289 18.65 -9.98 -8.54
N GLU A 290 19.40 -10.21 -9.62
CA GLU A 290 20.55 -11.13 -9.61
C GLU A 290 21.70 -10.64 -8.72
N LEU A 291 21.87 -9.33 -8.58
CA LEU A 291 22.91 -8.77 -7.72
C LEU A 291 22.59 -8.95 -6.23
N THR A 292 21.33 -8.75 -5.82
CA THR A 292 20.92 -8.82 -4.41
C THR A 292 20.41 -10.19 -3.99
N GLY A 293 20.01 -11.04 -4.93
CA GLY A 293 19.32 -12.29 -4.70
C GLY A 293 17.89 -12.10 -4.16
N GLU A 294 17.40 -10.84 -4.11
CA GLU A 294 16.04 -10.55 -3.67
C GLU A 294 15.04 -10.82 -4.78
N SER A 295 13.95 -11.53 -4.46
CA SER A 295 12.80 -11.71 -5.33
C SER A 295 11.58 -11.04 -4.71
N TYR A 296 10.82 -10.30 -5.53
CA TYR A 296 9.62 -9.60 -5.07
C TYR A 296 8.58 -9.48 -6.18
N HIS A 297 7.31 -9.44 -5.80
CA HIS A 297 6.22 -9.17 -6.74
C HIS A 297 6.16 -7.67 -7.03
N SER A 298 6.00 -7.32 -8.32
CA SER A 298 5.84 -5.94 -8.78
C SER A 298 4.56 -5.81 -9.61
N CYS A 299 3.44 -6.04 -8.92
CA CYS A 299 2.08 -5.89 -9.43
C CYS A 299 1.13 -5.62 -8.25
N PRO A 300 -0.11 -5.15 -8.50
CA PRO A 300 -1.10 -5.01 -7.44
C PRO A 300 -1.30 -6.33 -6.71
N VAL A 301 -1.45 -6.27 -5.38
CA VAL A 301 -1.63 -7.48 -4.55
C VAL A 301 -2.88 -8.30 -4.90
N LEU A 302 -3.85 -7.69 -5.57
CA LEU A 302 -5.04 -8.35 -6.11
C LEU A 302 -4.73 -9.27 -7.30
N LEU A 303 -3.53 -9.16 -7.88
CA LEU A 303 -3.08 -9.93 -9.04
C LEU A 303 -1.95 -10.88 -8.64
N LYS A 304 -1.89 -12.03 -9.28
CA LYS A 304 -0.74 -12.93 -9.20
C LYS A 304 0.27 -12.55 -10.27
N SER A 305 1.55 -12.49 -9.92
CA SER A 305 2.61 -12.33 -10.91
C SER A 305 2.61 -13.53 -11.87
N ALA A 306 2.56 -13.24 -13.17
CA ALA A 306 2.49 -14.26 -14.21
C ALA A 306 3.88 -14.78 -14.60
N TYR A 307 4.91 -13.94 -14.51
CA TYR A 307 6.27 -14.21 -14.95
C TYR A 307 7.31 -13.77 -13.94
N ARG A 308 8.43 -14.49 -13.89
CA ARG A 308 9.60 -14.12 -13.11
C ARG A 308 10.65 -13.51 -14.03
N ILE A 309 10.93 -12.22 -13.84
CA ILE A 309 11.88 -11.45 -14.62
C ILE A 309 13.20 -11.38 -13.89
N LYS A 310 14.30 -11.67 -14.57
CA LYS A 310 15.64 -11.42 -14.07
C LYS A 310 15.99 -9.96 -14.29
N SER A 311 16.45 -9.29 -13.24
CA SER A 311 16.98 -7.94 -13.29
C SER A 311 18.48 -8.01 -13.02
N HIS A 312 19.28 -7.71 -14.02
CA HIS A 312 20.76 -7.79 -13.96
C HIS A 312 21.38 -6.41 -14.23
N PRO A 313 22.55 -6.14 -13.72
CA PRO A 313 23.31 -4.93 -14.09
C PRO A 313 23.61 -4.91 -15.58
N ALA A 314 23.34 -3.79 -16.26
CA ALA A 314 23.58 -3.65 -17.71
C ALA A 314 25.06 -3.74 -18.07
N TYR A 315 25.93 -3.33 -17.15
CA TYR A 315 27.39 -3.43 -17.27
C TYR A 315 27.92 -3.95 -15.93
N CYS A 316 28.31 -5.20 -15.86
CA CYS A 316 28.88 -5.78 -14.65
C CYS A 316 30.14 -6.56 -15.00
N ASP A 317 31.27 -5.90 -14.92
CA ASP A 317 32.56 -6.56 -14.76
C ASP A 317 32.63 -7.05 -13.32
N GLY A 318 32.91 -8.29 -13.01
CA GLY A 318 32.86 -8.91 -11.66
C GLY A 318 33.16 -8.04 -10.44
N ILE A 319 33.75 -6.85 -10.63
CA ILE A 319 34.04 -5.81 -9.63
C ILE A 319 32.77 -5.32 -8.89
N CYS A 320 31.62 -5.18 -9.61
CA CYS A 320 30.36 -4.72 -9.00
C CYS A 320 29.80 -5.78 -8.05
N GLN A 321 29.86 -7.04 -8.46
CA GLN A 321 29.40 -8.15 -7.63
C GLN A 321 30.26 -8.32 -6.38
N GLU A 322 31.60 -8.28 -6.53
CA GLU A 322 32.51 -8.31 -5.38
C GLU A 322 32.30 -7.13 -4.42
N GLY A 323 32.13 -5.91 -4.95
CA GLY A 323 31.85 -4.72 -4.14
C GLY A 323 30.53 -4.87 -3.35
N TYR A 324 29.49 -5.38 -4.00
CA TYR A 324 28.21 -5.66 -3.36
C TYR A 324 28.34 -6.73 -2.26
N GLU A 325 29.02 -7.86 -2.54
CA GLU A 325 29.23 -8.93 -1.58
C GLU A 325 30.02 -8.47 -0.36
N ARG A 326 31.09 -7.67 -0.55
CA ARG A 326 31.86 -7.05 0.54
C ARG A 326 30.97 -6.14 1.40
N MET A 327 30.15 -5.31 0.78
CA MET A 327 29.24 -4.41 1.49
C MET A 327 28.17 -5.19 2.26
N GLN A 328 27.59 -6.25 1.68
CA GLN A 328 26.66 -7.14 2.36
C GLN A 328 27.33 -7.91 3.51
N GLY A 329 28.57 -8.36 3.33
CA GLY A 329 29.37 -9.00 4.37
C GLY A 329 29.56 -8.07 5.58
N LEU A 330 29.99 -6.83 5.35
CA LEU A 330 30.13 -5.81 6.39
C LEU A 330 28.80 -5.50 7.10
N LYS A 331 27.71 -5.40 6.34
CA LYS A 331 26.37 -5.16 6.89
C LYS A 331 25.90 -6.34 7.76
N ARG A 332 26.12 -7.58 7.31
CA ARG A 332 25.81 -8.80 8.10
C ARG A 332 26.65 -8.86 9.38
N LEU A 333 27.96 -8.59 9.28
CA LEU A 333 28.83 -8.52 10.43
C LEU A 333 28.37 -7.48 11.45
N TYR A 334 28.10 -6.25 11.01
CA TYR A 334 27.55 -5.20 11.88
C TYR A 334 26.23 -5.60 12.54
N GLN A 335 25.32 -6.20 11.77
CA GLN A 335 24.05 -6.67 12.33
C GLN A 335 24.24 -7.82 13.34
N SER A 336 25.14 -8.77 13.07
CA SER A 336 25.43 -9.86 14.02
C SER A 336 26.01 -9.30 15.32
N LEU A 337 26.94 -8.36 15.24
CA LEU A 337 27.50 -7.69 16.41
C LEU A 337 26.45 -6.89 17.20
N LYS A 338 25.53 -6.24 16.50
CA LYS A 338 24.45 -5.45 17.12
C LYS A 338 23.42 -6.30 17.88
N TYR A 339 23.13 -7.51 17.41
CA TYR A 339 22.06 -8.35 17.95
C TYR A 339 22.55 -9.52 18.81
N THR A 340 23.84 -9.60 19.14
CA THR A 340 24.42 -10.57 20.07
C THR A 340 24.30 -10.05 21.52
N PHE A 341 24.38 -10.92 22.51
CA PHE A 341 24.15 -10.56 23.92
C PHE A 341 25.19 -9.59 24.51
N THR A 342 26.46 -9.73 24.15
CA THR A 342 27.59 -8.98 24.76
C THR A 342 28.18 -7.93 23.82
N THR A 343 28.22 -8.18 22.53
CA THR A 343 28.94 -7.33 21.57
C THR A 343 28.37 -5.93 21.33
N PRO A 344 27.08 -5.61 21.59
CA PRO A 344 26.61 -4.23 21.54
C PRO A 344 27.36 -3.30 22.47
N PHE A 345 27.75 -3.77 23.67
CA PHE A 345 28.54 -2.98 24.62
C PHE A 345 29.94 -2.69 24.07
N THR A 346 30.59 -3.72 23.51
CA THR A 346 31.91 -3.57 22.86
C THR A 346 31.85 -2.63 21.67
N LEU A 347 30.79 -2.68 20.87
CA LEU A 347 30.58 -1.75 19.76
C LEU A 347 30.45 -0.31 20.21
N VAL A 348 29.74 -0.04 21.31
CA VAL A 348 29.62 1.31 21.87
C VAL A 348 30.98 1.80 22.40
N GLU A 349 31.75 0.97 23.07
CA GLU A 349 33.12 1.33 23.57
C GLU A 349 34.07 1.68 22.41
N ILE A 350 34.07 0.90 21.33
CA ILE A 350 35.00 1.08 20.21
C ILE A 350 34.52 2.20 19.26
N LEU A 351 33.25 2.21 18.91
CA LEU A 351 32.71 3.07 17.86
C LEU A 351 31.84 4.22 18.38
N GLY A 352 31.63 4.35 19.70
CA GLY A 352 30.67 5.29 20.29
C GLY A 352 30.95 6.74 19.92
N ILE A 353 32.24 7.17 20.05
CA ILE A 353 32.67 8.54 19.72
C ILE A 353 32.40 8.84 18.23
N VAL A 354 32.84 7.96 17.33
CA VAL A 354 32.69 8.12 15.89
C VAL A 354 31.20 8.12 15.51
N SER A 355 30.42 7.21 16.10
CA SER A 355 28.97 7.13 15.90
C SER A 355 28.26 8.36 16.42
N GLY A 356 28.70 8.93 17.56
CA GLY A 356 28.16 10.16 18.12
C GLY A 356 28.40 11.37 17.21
N ILE A 357 29.64 11.52 16.71
CA ILE A 357 29.98 12.57 15.73
C ILE A 357 29.14 12.41 14.46
N TRP A 358 29.03 11.18 13.93
CA TRP A 358 28.23 10.89 12.75
C TRP A 358 26.75 11.18 12.98
N MET A 359 26.22 10.87 14.16
CA MET A 359 24.86 11.19 14.53
C MET A 359 24.62 12.72 14.59
N ALA A 360 25.56 13.48 15.14
CA ALA A 360 25.50 14.94 15.14
C ALA A 360 25.51 15.51 13.71
N ILE A 361 26.40 15.03 12.84
CA ILE A 361 26.45 15.44 11.42
C ILE A 361 25.12 15.13 10.72
N ARG A 362 24.56 13.95 10.93
CA ARG A 362 23.26 13.57 10.33
C ARG A 362 22.09 14.42 10.82
N SER A 363 22.15 14.88 12.05
CA SER A 363 21.07 15.71 12.66
C SER A 363 21.17 17.17 12.26
N ILE A 364 22.40 17.72 12.17
CA ILE A 364 22.62 19.15 11.88
C ILE A 364 22.72 19.39 10.36
N PHE A 365 23.37 18.48 9.63
CA PHE A 365 23.64 18.59 8.21
C PHE A 365 23.18 17.35 7.41
N PRO A 366 21.86 16.99 7.40
CA PRO A 366 21.38 15.74 6.82
C PRO A 366 21.71 15.60 5.33
N SER A 367 21.67 16.69 4.56
CA SER A 367 22.04 16.66 3.13
C SER A 367 23.54 16.40 2.90
N LEU A 368 24.42 16.93 3.76
CA LEU A 368 25.85 16.65 3.70
C LEU A 368 26.11 15.18 4.06
N ALA A 369 25.48 14.70 5.14
CA ALA A 369 25.60 13.30 5.54
C ALA A 369 25.11 12.34 4.43
N TYR A 370 24.04 12.70 3.73
CA TYR A 370 23.54 11.94 2.57
C TYR A 370 24.58 11.92 1.44
N ARG A 371 25.13 13.07 1.03
CA ARG A 371 26.14 13.16 -0.03
C ARG A 371 27.40 12.36 0.33
N VAL A 372 27.94 12.50 1.52
CA VAL A 372 29.11 11.75 1.98
C VAL A 372 28.83 10.25 1.93
N LYS A 373 27.68 9.82 2.46
CA LYS A 373 27.30 8.41 2.42
C LYS A 373 27.12 7.90 0.99
N SER A 374 26.46 8.66 0.10
CA SER A 374 26.26 8.25 -1.29
C SER A 374 27.58 8.15 -2.04
N THR A 375 28.49 9.11 -1.86
CA THR A 375 29.83 9.08 -2.48
C THR A 375 30.63 7.85 -2.02
N ILE A 376 30.64 7.57 -0.71
CA ILE A 376 31.31 6.38 -0.16
C ILE A 376 30.66 5.11 -0.72
N THR A 377 29.34 5.07 -0.76
CA THR A 377 28.64 3.90 -1.32
C THR A 377 28.92 3.71 -2.80
N GLN A 378 28.96 4.78 -3.59
CA GLN A 378 29.29 4.73 -5.02
C GLN A 378 30.74 4.30 -5.28
N GLN A 379 31.67 4.69 -4.42
CA GLN A 379 33.07 4.24 -4.52
C GLN A 379 33.24 2.77 -4.18
N LEU A 380 32.50 2.27 -3.17
CA LEU A 380 32.56 0.87 -2.73
C LEU A 380 31.72 -0.06 -3.64
N ASN A 381 30.64 0.45 -4.19
CA ASN A 381 29.72 -0.26 -5.05
C ASN A 381 29.13 0.73 -6.06
N PRO A 382 29.73 0.90 -7.25
CA PRO A 382 29.22 1.78 -8.28
C PRO A 382 27.78 1.44 -8.62
N SER A 383 26.92 2.46 -8.70
CA SER A 383 25.55 2.26 -9.17
C SER A 383 25.58 1.93 -10.66
N VAL A 384 25.11 0.73 -10.99
CA VAL A 384 25.04 0.26 -12.37
C VAL A 384 23.57 0.32 -12.80
N PRO A 385 23.24 0.78 -14.00
CA PRO A 385 21.91 0.67 -14.51
C PRO A 385 21.48 -0.80 -14.59
N PHE A 386 20.23 -1.08 -14.23
CA PHE A 386 19.66 -2.41 -14.33
C PHE A 386 18.91 -2.58 -15.65
N GLN A 387 19.00 -3.78 -16.18
CA GLN A 387 18.25 -4.21 -17.36
C GLN A 387 17.42 -5.44 -16.97
N GLU A 388 16.18 -5.45 -17.40
CA GLU A 388 15.24 -6.56 -17.18
C GLU A 388 15.21 -7.47 -18.41
N ASP A 389 15.33 -8.76 -18.16
CA ASP A 389 15.25 -9.80 -19.19
C ASP A 389 13.78 -10.09 -19.55
N ILE A 390 13.31 -9.54 -20.66
CA ILE A 390 11.94 -9.73 -21.16
C ILE A 390 11.75 -11.06 -21.92
N GLU A 391 12.81 -11.83 -22.18
CA GLU A 391 12.72 -13.11 -22.93
C GLU A 391 11.93 -14.15 -22.14
N SER A 392 11.88 -14.03 -20.81
CA SER A 392 11.05 -14.87 -19.96
C SER A 392 9.54 -14.67 -20.17
N ILE A 393 9.11 -13.58 -20.82
CA ILE A 393 7.73 -13.34 -21.22
C ILE A 393 7.52 -13.85 -22.62
N PRO A 394 6.62 -14.83 -22.86
CA PRO A 394 6.31 -15.31 -24.20
C PRO A 394 5.92 -14.17 -25.16
N PHE A 395 6.36 -14.22 -26.40
CA PHE A 395 6.16 -13.16 -27.38
C PHE A 395 4.68 -12.74 -27.52
N GLU A 396 3.75 -13.72 -27.57
CA GLU A 396 2.30 -13.42 -27.63
C GLU A 396 1.81 -12.59 -26.43
N LYS A 397 2.41 -12.80 -25.27
CA LYS A 397 2.08 -12.04 -24.08
C LYS A 397 2.73 -10.66 -24.08
N GLN A 398 3.95 -10.51 -24.59
CA GLN A 398 4.56 -9.20 -24.82
C GLN A 398 3.66 -8.35 -25.73
N PHE A 399 3.21 -8.92 -26.86
CA PHE A 399 2.25 -8.27 -27.75
C PHE A 399 0.94 -7.91 -27.05
N TYR A 400 0.35 -8.84 -26.29
CA TYR A 400 -0.89 -8.62 -25.56
C TYR A 400 -0.75 -7.47 -24.54
N TYR A 401 0.33 -7.42 -23.76
CA TYR A 401 0.56 -6.34 -22.79
C TYR A 401 0.77 -5.00 -23.49
N ALA A 402 1.54 -4.96 -24.57
CA ALA A 402 1.73 -3.74 -25.36
C ALA A 402 0.41 -3.22 -25.93
N ALA A 403 -0.37 -4.04 -26.59
CA ALA A 403 -1.66 -3.68 -27.17
C ALA A 403 -2.66 -3.19 -26.12
N THR A 404 -2.79 -3.96 -25.01
CA THR A 404 -3.70 -3.61 -23.92
C THR A 404 -3.31 -2.30 -23.25
N ALA A 405 -2.02 -2.09 -22.97
CA ALA A 405 -1.55 -0.86 -22.35
C ALA A 405 -1.82 0.36 -23.24
N LEU A 406 -1.48 0.31 -24.52
CA LEU A 406 -1.69 1.42 -25.46
C LEU A 406 -3.18 1.74 -25.62
N LYS A 407 -4.03 0.73 -25.82
CA LYS A 407 -5.48 0.90 -25.93
C LYS A 407 -6.09 1.47 -24.63
N MET A 408 -5.69 0.94 -23.48
CA MET A 408 -6.23 1.38 -22.18
C MET A 408 -5.88 2.84 -21.89
N MET A 409 -4.71 3.32 -22.31
CA MET A 409 -4.30 4.72 -22.20
C MET A 409 -4.93 5.63 -23.25
N GLY A 410 -5.48 5.06 -24.34
CA GLY A 410 -5.92 5.82 -25.52
C GLY A 410 -4.74 6.38 -26.35
N LEU A 411 -3.56 5.76 -26.25
CA LEU A 411 -2.37 6.13 -27.03
C LEU A 411 -2.17 5.14 -28.18
N THR A 412 -2.98 5.26 -29.23
CA THR A 412 -2.97 4.37 -30.40
C THR A 412 -2.48 5.06 -31.67
N ASP A 413 -2.37 6.37 -31.66
CA ASP A 413 -1.92 7.22 -32.75
C ASP A 413 -1.15 8.44 -32.23
N HIS A 414 -0.68 9.31 -33.12
CA HIS A 414 -0.01 10.59 -32.77
C HIS A 414 1.16 10.44 -31.79
N PHE A 415 1.94 9.37 -31.91
CA PHE A 415 3.12 9.15 -31.09
C PHE A 415 4.13 10.27 -31.24
N ALA A 416 4.61 10.82 -30.12
CA ALA A 416 5.76 11.69 -30.08
C ALA A 416 7.04 10.90 -30.37
N GLU A 417 8.12 11.63 -30.67
CA GLU A 417 9.42 10.95 -30.89
C GLU A 417 10.01 10.36 -29.61
N LEU A 418 9.74 10.97 -28.45
CA LEU A 418 10.05 10.40 -27.14
C LEU A 418 8.77 10.14 -26.36
N VAL A 419 8.59 8.89 -25.96
CA VAL A 419 7.48 8.45 -25.08
C VAL A 419 8.09 7.89 -23.80
N VAL A 420 7.83 8.53 -22.67
CA VAL A 420 8.47 8.23 -21.38
C VAL A 420 7.50 7.52 -20.46
N LEU A 421 7.78 6.26 -20.12
CA LEU A 421 7.08 5.50 -19.08
C LEU A 421 7.69 5.88 -17.73
N CYS A 422 6.96 6.63 -16.93
CA CYS A 422 7.46 7.16 -15.67
C CYS A 422 6.79 6.49 -14.48
N GLY A 423 7.45 5.46 -13.93
CA GLY A 423 7.09 4.88 -12.64
C GLY A 423 7.29 5.87 -11.51
N HIS A 424 6.94 5.51 -10.29
CA HIS A 424 7.28 6.33 -9.13
C HIS A 424 7.79 5.50 -7.96
N GLY A 425 8.52 6.18 -7.09
CA GLY A 425 8.96 5.71 -5.79
C GLY A 425 9.12 6.89 -4.84
N SER A 426 9.39 6.63 -3.58
CA SER A 426 9.61 7.63 -2.56
C SER A 426 11.03 7.59 -2.00
N LEU A 427 11.52 8.72 -1.49
CA LEU A 427 12.79 8.78 -0.78
C LEU A 427 12.56 9.26 0.66
N THR A 428 12.66 8.34 1.60
CA THR A 428 12.55 8.66 3.02
C THR A 428 13.65 7.98 3.82
N LYS A 429 14.08 8.60 4.91
CA LYS A 429 15.07 8.00 5.83
C LYS A 429 14.40 7.66 7.13
N ASN A 430 14.73 6.48 7.69
CA ASN A 430 14.23 6.04 8.99
C ASN A 430 12.69 6.03 9.09
N ASN A 431 12.00 5.70 8.00
CA ASN A 431 10.56 5.65 7.93
C ASN A 431 10.09 4.20 7.83
N ALA A 432 9.43 3.71 8.87
CA ALA A 432 8.89 2.36 8.89
C ALA A 432 7.77 2.14 7.84
N TYR A 433 7.10 3.23 7.43
CA TYR A 433 6.05 3.21 6.40
C TYR A 433 6.58 3.55 5.00
N ALA A 434 7.87 3.39 4.73
CA ALA A 434 8.47 3.76 3.43
C ALA A 434 7.72 3.10 2.24
N THR A 435 7.50 1.79 2.32
CA THR A 435 6.85 1.04 1.23
C THR A 435 5.39 1.44 1.00
N ALA A 436 4.69 1.98 2.01
CA ALA A 436 3.35 2.54 1.85
C ALA A 436 3.33 3.88 1.08
N LEU A 437 4.49 4.52 0.91
CA LEU A 437 4.69 5.71 0.08
C LEU A 437 5.14 5.35 -1.35
N ASP A 438 5.58 4.13 -1.59
CA ASP A 438 5.94 3.64 -2.91
C ASP A 438 4.70 3.29 -3.74
N CYS A 439 4.87 2.76 -4.94
CA CYS A 439 3.77 2.51 -5.85
C CYS A 439 2.83 1.41 -5.34
N GLY A 440 1.58 1.76 -5.00
CA GLY A 440 0.56 0.78 -4.58
C GLY A 440 0.22 -0.23 -5.69
N ALA A 441 0.26 0.20 -6.95
CA ALA A 441 0.07 -0.67 -8.11
C ALA A 441 1.25 -1.64 -8.34
N CYS A 442 2.42 -1.38 -7.73
CA CYS A 442 3.58 -2.27 -7.77
C CYS A 442 3.76 -3.07 -6.45
N GLY A 443 2.70 -3.19 -5.64
CA GLY A 443 2.76 -3.91 -4.38
C GLY A 443 3.66 -3.27 -3.31
N GLY A 444 3.73 -1.94 -3.26
CA GLY A 444 4.59 -1.19 -2.33
C GLY A 444 6.06 -1.19 -2.77
N ARG A 445 6.33 -1.24 -4.07
CA ARG A 445 7.67 -1.18 -4.66
C ARG A 445 7.80 0.01 -5.61
N HIS A 446 9.03 0.35 -5.96
CA HIS A 446 9.32 1.35 -6.98
C HIS A 446 8.85 0.89 -8.36
N GLY A 447 8.24 1.78 -9.14
CA GLY A 447 7.68 1.46 -10.46
C GLY A 447 8.68 1.47 -11.62
N GLY A 448 9.95 1.83 -11.38
CA GLY A 448 10.95 1.98 -12.44
C GLY A 448 11.25 0.69 -13.20
N ALA A 449 11.25 -0.47 -12.53
CA ALA A 449 11.47 -1.76 -13.18
C ALA A 449 10.34 -2.12 -14.15
N ASN A 450 9.08 -1.93 -13.77
CA ASN A 450 7.93 -2.16 -14.67
C ASN A 450 7.96 -1.19 -15.87
N ALA A 451 8.39 0.07 -15.64
CA ALA A 451 8.57 1.03 -16.72
C ALA A 451 9.62 0.54 -17.75
N ARG A 452 10.76 0.01 -17.29
CA ARG A 452 11.80 -0.56 -18.17
C ARG A 452 11.31 -1.78 -18.95
N ILE A 453 10.55 -2.66 -18.29
CA ILE A 453 9.97 -3.85 -18.93
C ILE A 453 9.03 -3.45 -20.08
N LEU A 454 8.04 -2.56 -19.83
CA LEU A 454 7.13 -2.15 -20.89
C LEU A 454 7.84 -1.34 -21.99
N ALA A 455 8.81 -0.48 -21.64
CA ALA A 455 9.61 0.24 -22.64
C ALA A 455 10.39 -0.71 -23.55
N ALA A 456 11.00 -1.75 -23.00
CA ALA A 456 11.70 -2.79 -23.76
C ALA A 456 10.75 -3.53 -24.70
N ILE A 457 9.56 -3.91 -24.22
CA ILE A 457 8.52 -4.58 -25.03
C ILE A 457 8.08 -3.67 -26.19
N LEU A 458 7.80 -2.38 -25.94
CA LEU A 458 7.34 -1.43 -26.95
C LEU A 458 8.44 -1.01 -27.94
N ASN A 459 9.71 -1.18 -27.61
CA ASN A 459 10.83 -0.98 -28.52
C ASN A 459 11.16 -2.24 -29.33
N ASN A 460 10.55 -3.40 -29.06
CA ASN A 460 10.79 -4.62 -29.82
C ASN A 460 10.12 -4.55 -31.20
N HIS A 461 10.92 -4.64 -32.27
CA HIS A 461 10.45 -4.56 -33.66
C HIS A 461 9.36 -5.58 -33.98
N SER A 462 9.48 -6.82 -33.49
CA SER A 462 8.48 -7.86 -33.74
C SER A 462 7.14 -7.54 -33.06
N VAL A 463 7.18 -6.91 -31.89
CA VAL A 463 5.96 -6.45 -31.21
C VAL A 463 5.31 -5.31 -31.98
N ARG A 464 6.10 -4.30 -32.43
CA ARG A 464 5.60 -3.19 -33.27
C ARG A 464 4.98 -3.68 -34.57
N TYR A 465 5.62 -4.65 -35.23
CA TYR A 465 5.07 -5.26 -36.43
C TYR A 465 3.69 -5.88 -36.19
N ASN A 466 3.53 -6.67 -35.10
CA ASN A 466 2.25 -7.27 -34.77
C ASN A 466 1.20 -6.25 -34.30
N LEU A 467 1.59 -5.16 -33.62
CA LEU A 467 0.69 -4.05 -33.27
C LEU A 467 0.10 -3.42 -34.53
N LYS A 468 0.92 -3.21 -35.57
CA LYS A 468 0.46 -2.70 -36.85
C LYS A 468 -0.49 -3.67 -37.55
N GLU A 469 -0.11 -4.93 -37.70
CA GLU A 469 -0.85 -5.90 -38.51
C GLU A 469 -2.16 -6.37 -37.85
N LYS A 470 -2.18 -6.52 -36.50
CA LYS A 470 -3.33 -7.11 -35.79
C LYS A 470 -4.22 -6.07 -35.12
N GLU A 471 -3.68 -4.92 -34.74
CA GLU A 471 -4.37 -3.91 -33.94
C GLU A 471 -4.48 -2.56 -34.63
N ASN A 472 -3.90 -2.44 -35.83
CA ASN A 472 -3.80 -1.18 -36.60
C ASN A 472 -3.15 -0.02 -35.78
N ILE A 473 -2.27 -0.36 -34.83
CA ILE A 473 -1.50 0.61 -34.06
C ILE A 473 -0.14 0.77 -34.72
N ILE A 474 0.08 1.93 -35.37
CA ILE A 474 1.31 2.21 -36.11
C ILE A 474 2.21 3.09 -35.27
N ILE A 475 3.26 2.50 -34.71
CA ILE A 475 4.31 3.22 -33.98
C ILE A 475 5.39 3.63 -35.00
N PRO A 476 5.64 4.94 -35.21
CA PRO A 476 6.68 5.39 -36.12
C PRO A 476 8.07 4.89 -35.72
N ASP A 477 8.94 4.63 -36.70
CA ASP A 477 10.34 4.23 -36.43
C ASP A 477 11.13 5.33 -35.72
N THR A 478 10.69 6.57 -35.84
CA THR A 478 11.25 7.75 -35.12
C THR A 478 10.80 7.83 -33.66
N THR A 479 9.90 6.95 -33.20
CA THR A 479 9.43 6.93 -31.81
C THR A 479 10.28 5.98 -30.97
N TYR A 480 10.78 6.47 -29.84
CA TYR A 480 11.52 5.67 -28.87
C TYR A 480 10.85 5.74 -27.49
N PHE A 481 10.64 4.57 -26.88
CA PHE A 481 10.10 4.45 -25.53
C PHE A 481 11.22 4.44 -24.50
N LEU A 482 11.18 5.39 -23.57
CA LEU A 482 12.09 5.51 -22.44
C LEU A 482 11.41 5.10 -21.16
N ALA A 483 12.20 4.60 -20.23
CA ALA A 483 11.75 4.42 -18.85
C ALA A 483 12.30 5.52 -17.96
N ALA A 484 11.52 5.90 -16.96
CA ALA A 484 11.90 6.87 -15.94
C ALA A 484 11.25 6.52 -14.59
N GLU A 485 11.72 7.16 -13.53
CA GLU A 485 11.11 7.07 -12.20
C GLU A 485 11.01 8.46 -11.56
N HIS A 486 9.82 8.82 -11.12
CA HIS A 486 9.51 10.03 -10.36
C HIS A 486 9.66 9.77 -8.87
N ASN A 487 10.55 10.47 -8.21
CA ASN A 487 10.68 10.48 -6.76
C ASN A 487 9.67 11.44 -6.16
N THR A 488 8.59 10.92 -5.57
CA THR A 488 7.47 11.72 -5.06
C THR A 488 7.82 12.61 -3.87
N THR A 489 8.94 12.35 -3.19
CA THR A 489 9.39 13.15 -2.03
C THR A 489 10.24 14.36 -2.46
N THR A 490 11.01 14.25 -3.54
CA THR A 490 11.93 15.29 -4.03
C THR A 490 11.52 15.88 -5.38
N ASP A 491 10.52 15.32 -6.04
CA ASP A 491 10.07 15.59 -7.41
C ASP A 491 11.15 15.39 -8.48
N GLU A 492 12.22 14.69 -8.16
CA GLU A 492 13.23 14.33 -9.12
C GLU A 492 12.73 13.24 -10.06
N VAL A 493 12.99 13.38 -11.36
CA VAL A 493 12.70 12.34 -12.35
C VAL A 493 14.01 11.81 -12.88
N GLU A 494 14.31 10.56 -12.57
CA GLU A 494 15.45 9.84 -13.10
C GLU A 494 15.07 9.16 -14.42
N ILE A 495 15.74 9.51 -15.52
CA ILE A 495 15.51 8.91 -16.84
C ILE A 495 16.57 7.82 -17.09
N TYR A 496 16.13 6.61 -17.38
CA TYR A 496 16.98 5.47 -17.70
C TYR A 496 17.35 5.46 -19.20
N ALA A 497 18.37 6.24 -19.58
CA ALA A 497 18.71 6.52 -20.96
C ALA A 497 20.00 5.82 -21.46
N HIS A 498 20.43 4.74 -20.81
CA HIS A 498 21.69 4.05 -21.15
C HIS A 498 21.73 3.44 -22.54
N ASN A 499 20.59 3.07 -23.13
CA ASN A 499 20.45 2.52 -24.47
C ASN A 499 19.84 3.51 -25.47
N LEU A 500 19.80 4.82 -25.14
CA LEU A 500 19.18 5.82 -26.00
C LEU A 500 20.03 6.07 -27.25
N PRO A 501 19.46 5.98 -28.47
CA PRO A 501 20.14 6.32 -29.70
C PRO A 501 20.69 7.77 -29.71
N GLU A 502 21.84 7.96 -30.33
CA GLU A 502 22.61 9.22 -30.21
C GLU A 502 21.85 10.47 -30.70
N HIS A 503 21.03 10.30 -31.73
CA HIS A 503 20.24 11.41 -32.31
C HIS A 503 19.15 11.97 -31.36
N PHE A 504 18.86 11.31 -30.23
CA PHE A 504 17.93 11.83 -29.21
C PHE A 504 18.63 12.62 -28.09
N LYS A 505 19.98 12.68 -28.05
CA LYS A 505 20.72 13.28 -26.95
C LYS A 505 20.34 14.75 -26.68
N ASP A 506 20.23 15.56 -27.73
CA ASP A 506 19.88 16.97 -27.57
C ASP A 506 18.47 17.15 -27.02
N ARG A 507 17.53 16.32 -27.48
CA ARG A 507 16.15 16.31 -26.96
C ARG A 507 16.10 15.88 -25.50
N LEU A 508 16.92 14.89 -25.14
CA LEU A 508 17.02 14.46 -23.74
C LEU A 508 17.56 15.57 -22.83
N ILE A 509 18.53 16.38 -23.31
CA ILE A 509 19.06 17.51 -22.56
C ILE A 509 17.97 18.55 -22.33
N SER A 510 17.24 18.95 -23.40
CA SER A 510 16.10 19.88 -23.27
C SER A 510 15.03 19.33 -22.31
N LEU A 511 14.66 18.06 -22.47
CA LEU A 511 13.68 17.41 -21.61
C LEU A 511 14.08 17.42 -20.13
N LYS A 512 15.36 17.16 -19.83
CA LYS A 512 15.88 17.23 -18.45
C LYS A 512 15.82 18.63 -17.86
N MET A 513 16.02 19.68 -18.67
CA MET A 513 15.87 21.07 -18.22
C MET A 513 14.42 21.39 -17.86
N ASP A 514 13.46 21.00 -18.70
CA ASP A 514 12.03 21.23 -18.45
C ASP A 514 11.53 20.43 -17.23
N LEU A 515 11.98 19.18 -17.07
CA LEU A 515 11.71 18.38 -15.87
C LEU A 515 12.27 19.04 -14.60
N GLN A 516 13.46 19.66 -14.67
CA GLN A 516 14.04 20.39 -13.54
C GLN A 516 13.20 21.64 -13.20
N THR A 517 12.67 22.35 -14.21
CA THR A 517 11.79 23.50 -13.98
C THR A 517 10.45 23.07 -13.38
N ALA A 518 9.85 22.01 -13.92
CA ALA A 518 8.63 21.40 -13.36
C ALA A 518 8.83 20.95 -11.90
N ARG A 519 9.96 20.33 -11.59
CA ARG A 519 10.38 19.98 -10.24
C ARG A 519 10.40 21.19 -9.30
N ASN A 520 11.01 22.29 -9.73
CA ASN A 520 11.07 23.53 -8.95
C ASN A 520 9.67 24.07 -8.63
N HIS A 521 8.78 24.13 -9.63
CA HIS A 521 7.41 24.61 -9.45
C HIS A 521 6.61 23.70 -8.50
N ASN A 522 6.67 22.39 -8.71
CA ASN A 522 5.95 21.45 -7.85
C ASN A 522 6.47 21.46 -6.41
N SER A 523 7.80 21.51 -6.23
CA SER A 523 8.42 21.59 -4.91
C SER A 523 8.02 22.88 -4.15
N GLN A 524 7.80 24.01 -4.85
CA GLN A 524 7.31 25.25 -4.23
C GLN A 524 5.91 25.05 -3.65
N GLN A 525 4.98 24.51 -4.43
CA GLN A 525 3.62 24.25 -3.98
C GLN A 525 3.60 23.27 -2.79
N ARG A 526 4.38 22.19 -2.88
CA ARG A 526 4.47 21.20 -1.83
C ARG A 526 5.08 21.72 -0.54
N ALA A 527 6.16 22.51 -0.63
CA ALA A 527 6.80 23.11 0.54
C ALA A 527 5.83 24.00 1.34
N VAL A 528 4.99 24.79 0.65
CA VAL A 528 3.95 25.60 1.29
C VAL A 528 2.92 24.72 2.02
N LYS A 529 2.42 23.67 1.36
CA LYS A 529 1.51 22.69 1.99
C LYS A 529 2.10 22.02 3.24
N MET A 530 3.43 21.92 3.30
CA MET A 530 4.18 21.40 4.44
C MET A 530 4.52 22.46 5.50
N GLY A 531 3.95 23.67 5.37
CA GLY A 531 4.09 24.74 6.34
C GLY A 531 5.38 25.56 6.22
N TRP A 532 6.15 25.40 5.11
CA TRP A 532 7.36 26.17 4.91
C TRP A 532 7.04 27.62 4.47
N LYS A 533 7.68 28.57 5.11
CA LYS A 533 7.49 30.03 4.88
C LYS A 533 8.74 30.73 4.33
N GLY A 534 9.75 29.94 3.92
CA GLY A 534 11.01 30.48 3.40
C GLY A 534 10.92 30.97 1.95
N ASN A 535 12.07 31.34 1.38
CA ASN A 535 12.14 31.84 -0.01
C ASN A 535 11.77 30.70 -1.00
N PRO A 536 10.78 30.92 -1.89
CA PRO A 536 10.34 29.92 -2.87
C PRO A 536 11.49 29.32 -3.71
N LYS A 537 12.52 30.10 -4.05
CA LYS A 537 13.71 29.62 -4.80
C LYS A 537 14.48 28.51 -4.06
N ASN A 538 14.29 28.36 -2.77
CA ASN A 538 14.94 27.32 -1.96
C ASN A 538 14.01 26.13 -1.65
N ALA A 539 12.81 26.09 -2.20
CA ALA A 539 11.81 25.06 -1.90
C ALA A 539 12.29 23.66 -2.26
N GLU A 540 12.94 23.49 -3.41
CA GLU A 540 13.53 22.22 -3.83
C GLU A 540 14.59 21.72 -2.82
N LYS A 541 15.48 22.62 -2.38
CA LYS A 541 16.48 22.27 -1.36
C LYS A 541 15.83 21.87 -0.03
N HIS A 542 14.74 22.58 0.33
CA HIS A 542 13.99 22.27 1.55
C HIS A 542 13.31 20.89 1.45
N THR A 543 12.66 20.56 0.35
CA THR A 543 12.02 19.24 0.18
C THR A 543 13.06 18.11 0.16
N ALA A 544 14.19 18.32 -0.51
CA ALA A 544 15.32 17.38 -0.51
C ALA A 544 15.93 17.21 0.89
N LEU A 545 16.06 18.30 1.67
CA LEU A 545 16.51 18.24 3.06
C LEU A 545 15.60 17.34 3.90
N ARG A 546 14.29 17.53 3.80
CA ARG A 546 13.30 16.70 4.53
C ARG A 546 13.36 15.23 4.15
N ALA A 547 13.57 14.93 2.87
CA ALA A 547 13.71 13.55 2.39
C ALA A 547 14.97 12.84 2.96
N HIS A 548 16.04 13.60 3.17
CA HIS A 548 17.32 13.08 3.68
C HIS A 548 17.43 13.07 5.20
N ASP A 549 16.60 13.80 5.90
CA ASP A 549 16.63 13.93 7.35
C ASP A 549 16.07 12.65 8.01
N TRP A 550 16.93 11.98 8.78
CA TRP A 550 16.58 10.75 9.49
C TRP A 550 15.62 10.99 10.68
N ALA A 551 15.55 12.20 11.19
CA ALA A 551 14.68 12.59 12.30
C ALA A 551 13.32 13.11 11.79
N GLN A 552 13.17 13.32 10.47
CA GLN A 552 11.95 13.87 9.90
C GLN A 552 10.79 12.88 9.95
N VAL A 553 9.80 13.14 10.78
CA VAL A 553 8.59 12.32 10.92
C VAL A 553 7.58 12.55 9.78
N ARG A 554 7.71 13.68 9.05
CA ARG A 554 6.85 14.05 7.92
C ARG A 554 7.71 14.48 6.72
N PRO A 555 8.34 13.53 6.02
CA PRO A 555 9.15 13.85 4.83
C PRO A 555 8.30 14.37 3.67
N GLU A 556 7.09 13.84 3.51
CA GLU A 556 6.04 14.25 2.59
C GLU A 556 4.65 13.98 3.19
N TRP A 557 3.60 14.51 2.57
CA TRP A 557 2.22 14.19 2.94
C TRP A 557 1.74 12.84 2.35
N GLY A 558 2.49 12.26 1.42
CA GLY A 558 2.08 11.05 0.72
C GLY A 558 0.77 11.25 -0.05
N LEU A 559 -0.12 10.29 0.07
CA LEU A 559 -1.43 10.34 -0.59
C LEU A 559 -2.51 11.04 0.26
N ALA A 560 -2.14 11.77 1.32
CA ALA A 560 -3.11 12.51 2.13
C ALA A 560 -3.94 13.48 1.27
N GLN A 561 -5.19 13.71 1.66
CA GLN A 561 -6.22 14.44 0.93
C GLN A 561 -6.72 13.76 -0.36
N ASN A 562 -6.31 12.54 -0.69
CA ASN A 562 -6.93 11.80 -1.79
C ASN A 562 -8.45 11.73 -1.60
N ALA A 563 -9.20 11.94 -2.69
CA ALA A 563 -10.67 12.03 -2.63
C ALA A 563 -11.38 11.57 -3.90
N ALA A 564 -10.71 11.57 -5.07
CA ALA A 564 -11.36 11.22 -6.33
C ALA A 564 -10.51 10.29 -7.20
N PHE A 565 -11.18 9.52 -8.06
CA PHE A 565 -10.59 8.71 -9.13
C PHE A 565 -11.25 9.10 -10.45
N ILE A 566 -10.49 9.66 -11.37
CA ILE A 566 -11.01 10.17 -12.65
C ILE A 566 -10.54 9.26 -13.78
N VAL A 567 -11.49 8.76 -14.58
CA VAL A 567 -11.27 7.90 -15.75
C VAL A 567 -11.72 8.63 -17.00
N GLY A 568 -10.77 8.98 -17.84
CA GLY A 568 -11.07 9.70 -19.08
C GLY A 568 -9.81 10.29 -19.74
N PRO A 569 -9.98 11.01 -20.88
CA PRO A 569 -8.87 11.63 -21.57
C PRO A 569 -8.26 12.77 -20.73
N ARG A 570 -6.95 13.02 -20.89
CA ARG A 570 -6.26 14.10 -20.16
C ARG A 570 -6.88 15.48 -20.44
N THR A 571 -7.48 15.68 -21.61
CA THR A 571 -8.18 16.91 -21.97
C THR A 571 -9.29 17.29 -20.98
N LEU A 572 -9.90 16.31 -20.32
CA LEU A 572 -10.92 16.51 -19.27
C LEU A 572 -10.36 17.23 -18.04
N THR A 573 -9.08 17.04 -17.72
CA THR A 573 -8.44 17.54 -16.48
C THR A 573 -7.27 18.48 -16.73
N ARG A 574 -6.89 18.72 -18.01
CA ARG A 574 -5.76 19.56 -18.37
C ARG A 574 -6.02 21.02 -17.96
N GLY A 575 -5.04 21.64 -17.31
CA GLY A 575 -5.14 23.03 -16.86
C GLY A 575 -5.98 23.24 -15.58
N ILE A 576 -6.64 22.20 -15.07
CA ILE A 576 -7.36 22.27 -13.79
C ILE A 576 -6.40 21.96 -12.65
N ASP A 577 -6.41 22.78 -11.62
CA ASP A 577 -5.77 22.46 -10.35
C ASP A 577 -6.70 21.54 -9.54
N LEU A 578 -6.33 20.25 -9.50
CA LEU A 578 -7.01 19.21 -8.71
C LEU A 578 -6.40 19.05 -7.32
N ASP A 579 -5.46 19.93 -6.97
CA ASP A 579 -4.83 20.04 -5.66
C ASP A 579 -4.07 18.77 -5.19
N GLY A 580 -3.72 17.86 -6.14
CA GLY A 580 -3.13 16.56 -5.81
C GLY A 580 -4.07 15.62 -5.08
N ARG A 581 -5.39 15.74 -5.32
CA ARG A 581 -6.43 14.96 -4.64
C ARG A 581 -7.02 13.83 -5.49
N CYS A 582 -6.66 13.78 -6.77
CA CYS A 582 -7.28 12.89 -7.73
C CYS A 582 -6.29 11.87 -8.27
N PHE A 583 -6.66 10.60 -8.24
CA PHE A 583 -6.04 9.57 -9.06
C PHE A 583 -6.53 9.76 -10.50
N LEU A 584 -5.61 9.83 -11.47
CA LEU A 584 -5.95 10.12 -12.86
C LEU A 584 -5.60 8.94 -13.76
N HIS A 585 -6.60 8.23 -14.26
CA HIS A 585 -6.44 7.16 -15.23
C HIS A 585 -6.88 7.62 -16.62
N SER A 586 -5.98 7.55 -17.61
CA SER A 586 -6.32 7.83 -19.00
C SER A 586 -7.21 6.73 -19.56
N TYR A 587 -8.21 7.13 -20.34
CA TYR A 587 -9.16 6.20 -20.96
C TYR A 587 -9.81 6.88 -22.15
N ASP A 588 -9.98 6.11 -23.23
CA ASP A 588 -10.74 6.52 -24.41
C ASP A 588 -11.88 5.51 -24.65
N TRP A 589 -13.10 5.93 -24.37
CA TRP A 589 -14.29 5.08 -24.50
C TRP A 589 -14.56 4.65 -25.94
N GLN A 590 -14.10 5.41 -26.95
CA GLN A 590 -14.28 5.08 -28.36
C GLN A 590 -13.48 3.84 -28.79
N LEU A 591 -12.41 3.51 -28.07
CA LEU A 591 -11.59 2.32 -28.30
C LEU A 591 -12.07 1.09 -27.51
N ASP A 592 -13.17 1.21 -26.75
CA ASP A 592 -13.65 0.17 -25.82
C ASP A 592 -15.15 -0.15 -26.01
N GLU A 593 -15.55 -0.55 -27.21
CA GLU A 593 -16.95 -0.91 -27.53
C GLU A 593 -17.49 -2.02 -26.59
N SER A 594 -16.65 -2.94 -26.19
CA SER A 594 -17.03 -4.04 -25.30
C SER A 594 -17.21 -3.63 -23.85
N GLY A 595 -16.52 -2.58 -23.39
CA GLY A 595 -16.38 -2.15 -22.01
C GLY A 595 -15.34 -2.95 -21.22
N PHE A 596 -14.54 -3.79 -21.88
CA PHE A 596 -13.52 -4.63 -21.22
C PHE A 596 -12.42 -3.81 -20.54
N LEU A 597 -11.95 -2.75 -21.21
CA LEU A 597 -10.89 -1.90 -20.66
C LEU A 597 -11.40 -1.12 -19.44
N LEU A 598 -12.60 -0.53 -19.54
CA LEU A 598 -13.21 0.17 -18.42
C LEU A 598 -13.53 -0.77 -17.25
N ALA A 599 -14.03 -1.98 -17.52
CA ALA A 599 -14.26 -2.99 -16.49
C ALA A 599 -12.96 -3.34 -15.76
N THR A 600 -11.86 -3.50 -16.49
CA THR A 600 -10.52 -3.75 -15.91
C THR A 600 -10.05 -2.60 -15.04
N ILE A 601 -10.24 -1.34 -15.47
CA ILE A 601 -9.89 -0.14 -14.69
C ILE A 601 -10.70 -0.08 -13.39
N LEU A 602 -12.00 -0.38 -13.45
CA LEU A 602 -12.88 -0.28 -12.29
C LEU A 602 -12.71 -1.44 -11.31
N THR A 603 -12.32 -2.63 -11.76
CA THR A 603 -12.16 -3.80 -10.88
C THR A 603 -10.75 -3.98 -10.30
N ALA A 604 -9.75 -3.25 -10.78
CA ALA A 604 -8.39 -3.32 -10.25
C ALA A 604 -7.84 -1.94 -9.84
N PRO A 605 -7.45 -1.01 -10.73
CA PRO A 605 -6.93 0.31 -10.32
C PRO A 605 -7.85 1.10 -9.39
N MET A 606 -9.17 1.12 -9.66
CA MET A 606 -10.13 1.82 -8.81
C MET A 606 -10.24 1.18 -7.43
N VAL A 607 -10.25 -0.16 -7.35
CA VAL A 607 -10.30 -0.88 -6.06
C VAL A 607 -9.05 -0.58 -5.23
N VAL A 608 -7.87 -0.54 -5.84
CA VAL A 608 -6.64 -0.13 -5.14
C VAL A 608 -6.74 1.31 -4.64
N ALA A 609 -7.25 2.23 -5.45
CA ALA A 609 -7.48 3.63 -5.05
C ALA A 609 -8.51 3.72 -3.90
N GLN A 610 -9.56 2.91 -3.92
CA GLN A 610 -10.55 2.82 -2.84
C GLN A 610 -9.92 2.27 -1.55
N TRP A 611 -9.04 1.26 -1.62
CA TRP A 611 -8.31 0.77 -0.46
C TRP A 611 -7.43 1.85 0.15
N ILE A 612 -6.70 2.59 -0.67
CA ILE A 612 -5.88 3.73 -0.22
C ILE A 612 -6.78 4.79 0.45
N ASN A 613 -7.87 5.17 -0.20
CA ASN A 613 -8.81 6.16 0.34
C ASN A 613 -9.38 5.72 1.69
N ASN A 614 -9.85 4.49 1.80
CA ASN A 614 -10.41 3.96 3.04
C ASN A 614 -9.37 3.84 4.16
N GLN A 615 -8.13 3.46 3.83
CA GLN A 615 -7.05 3.47 4.83
C GLN A 615 -6.85 4.88 5.41
N TYR A 616 -6.78 5.90 4.57
CA TYR A 616 -6.67 7.29 5.01
C TYR A 616 -7.91 7.74 5.77
N PHE A 617 -9.10 7.42 5.28
CA PHE A 617 -10.39 7.74 5.90
C PHE A 617 -10.48 7.19 7.32
N PHE A 618 -10.34 5.88 7.50
CA PHE A 618 -10.49 5.22 8.80
C PHE A 618 -9.36 5.58 9.77
N SER A 619 -8.11 5.69 9.30
CA SER A 619 -7.00 6.15 10.15
C SER A 619 -7.19 7.58 10.65
N THR A 620 -7.89 8.44 9.88
CA THR A 620 -8.23 9.80 10.29
C THR A 620 -9.41 9.84 11.24
N LEU A 621 -10.40 8.98 11.01
CA LEU A 621 -11.61 8.89 11.81
C LEU A 621 -11.33 8.39 13.22
N ASP A 622 -10.61 7.28 13.34
CA ASP A 622 -10.17 6.71 14.62
C ASP A 622 -8.75 6.12 14.49
N ASN A 623 -7.76 6.92 14.90
CA ASN A 623 -6.35 6.49 14.86
C ASN A 623 -5.99 5.47 15.95
N VAL A 624 -6.85 5.24 16.93
CA VAL A 624 -6.63 4.20 17.96
C VAL A 624 -6.96 2.83 17.40
N SER A 625 -8.14 2.69 16.78
CA SER A 625 -8.62 1.41 16.23
C SER A 625 -8.04 1.10 14.84
N PHE A 626 -7.87 2.10 13.97
CA PHE A 626 -7.49 1.93 12.55
C PHE A 626 -6.24 2.70 12.15
N GLY A 627 -5.46 3.18 13.11
CA GLY A 627 -4.29 4.00 12.83
C GLY A 627 -2.96 3.31 13.09
N GLY A 628 -1.91 4.11 12.98
CA GLY A 628 -0.52 3.73 13.23
C GLY A 628 0.09 4.44 14.45
N GLY A 629 -0.71 5.16 15.23
CA GLY A 629 -0.21 5.94 16.37
C GLY A 629 0.78 7.03 15.96
N SER A 630 1.75 7.33 16.81
CA SER A 630 2.74 8.37 16.56
C SER A 630 4.09 7.80 16.10
N LYS A 631 4.65 8.33 15.01
CA LYS A 631 6.02 8.00 14.56
C LYS A 631 7.11 8.28 15.60
N ILE A 632 6.82 9.13 16.60
CA ILE A 632 7.77 9.49 17.65
C ILE A 632 7.93 8.36 18.67
N THR A 633 6.85 7.64 18.97
CA THR A 633 6.78 6.63 20.03
C THR A 633 6.67 5.20 19.53
N GLN A 634 6.68 5.00 18.21
CA GLN A 634 6.55 3.66 17.62
C GLN A 634 7.85 2.85 17.71
N ASN A 635 7.70 1.54 17.92
CA ASN A 635 8.76 0.55 17.89
C ASN A 635 8.54 -0.44 16.76
N ILE A 636 9.61 -0.84 16.10
CA ILE A 636 9.59 -1.96 15.15
C ILE A 636 9.71 -3.26 15.94
N THR A 637 8.76 -4.16 15.79
CA THR A 637 8.76 -5.47 16.43
C THR A 637 9.06 -6.57 15.43
N GLY A 638 9.99 -7.45 15.77
CA GLY A 638 10.32 -8.65 14.99
C GLY A 638 10.72 -8.40 13.53
N LYS A 639 10.98 -7.17 13.12
CA LYS A 639 11.13 -6.70 11.73
C LYS A 639 9.87 -6.86 10.86
N MET A 640 8.72 -7.17 11.45
CA MET A 640 7.49 -7.43 10.72
C MET A 640 6.44 -6.32 10.83
N GLY A 641 6.38 -5.61 11.97
CA GLY A 641 5.33 -4.63 12.24
C GLY A 641 5.76 -3.53 13.18
N ILE A 642 4.84 -2.63 13.47
CA ILE A 642 5.02 -1.47 14.33
C ILE A 642 4.11 -1.60 15.52
N MET A 643 4.61 -1.20 16.70
CA MET A 643 3.87 -1.14 17.95
C MET A 643 4.08 0.23 18.62
N GLN A 644 3.15 0.64 19.45
CA GLN A 644 3.31 1.78 20.35
C GLN A 644 3.78 1.27 21.72
N GLY A 645 5.06 1.48 22.05
CA GLY A 645 5.67 0.83 23.22
C GLY A 645 5.88 -0.67 23.00
N ASN A 646 5.94 -1.46 24.08
CA ASN A 646 6.30 -2.87 24.05
C ASN A 646 5.12 -3.86 24.16
N ALA A 647 3.93 -3.36 24.47
CA ALA A 647 2.78 -4.21 24.81
C ALA A 647 1.48 -3.76 24.11
N SER A 648 1.56 -2.87 23.12
CA SER A 648 0.40 -2.54 22.29
C SER A 648 0.19 -3.60 21.21
N ASP A 649 -0.98 -3.58 20.59
CA ASP A 649 -1.23 -4.34 19.37
C ASP A 649 -0.33 -3.91 18.22
N LEU A 650 -0.24 -4.69 17.15
CA LEU A 650 0.37 -4.26 15.89
C LEU A 650 -0.45 -3.12 15.29
N MET A 651 0.23 -2.05 14.90
CA MET A 651 -0.39 -0.92 14.24
C MET A 651 -0.57 -1.22 12.76
N HIS A 652 -1.80 -1.27 12.29
CA HIS A 652 -2.16 -1.69 10.92
C HIS A 652 -2.70 -0.55 10.04
N GLY A 653 -2.69 0.70 10.54
CA GLY A 653 -3.11 1.90 9.83
C GLY A 653 -2.01 2.95 9.69
N LEU A 654 -2.41 4.17 9.33
CA LEU A 654 -1.49 5.28 9.10
C LEU A 654 -1.14 6.01 10.40
N PRO A 655 0.12 6.47 10.55
CA PRO A 655 0.52 7.24 11.71
C PRO A 655 -0.06 8.66 11.66
N LEU A 656 -0.23 9.27 12.82
CA LEU A 656 -0.74 10.63 12.98
C LEU A 656 -0.05 11.65 12.06
N GLN A 657 1.27 11.54 11.89
CA GLN A 657 2.05 12.46 11.05
C GLN A 657 1.76 12.35 9.54
N SER A 658 1.05 11.32 9.10
CA SER A 658 0.61 11.16 7.71
C SER A 658 -0.76 11.81 7.43
N ILE A 659 -1.55 12.11 8.48
CA ILE A 659 -2.95 12.53 8.36
C ILE A 659 -3.31 13.78 9.15
N PHE A 660 -2.47 14.21 10.11
CA PHE A 660 -2.67 15.41 10.92
C PHE A 660 -1.56 16.41 10.71
N LYS A 661 -1.88 17.71 10.67
CA LYS A 661 -0.91 18.81 10.69
C LYS A 661 -0.31 19.00 12.07
N THR A 662 -1.18 19.01 13.07
CA THR A 662 -0.86 19.12 14.50
C THR A 662 -1.63 18.05 15.26
N ASP A 663 -1.47 17.95 16.58
CA ASP A 663 -2.18 16.96 17.39
C ASP A 663 -3.72 17.12 17.36
N HIS A 664 -4.21 18.29 16.90
CA HIS A 664 -5.64 18.64 16.91
C HIS A 664 -6.18 19.04 15.52
N GLU A 665 -5.33 19.26 14.53
CA GLU A 665 -5.73 19.73 13.21
C GLU A 665 -5.52 18.63 12.16
N HIS A 666 -6.62 18.13 11.60
CA HIS A 666 -6.59 17.17 10.51
C HIS A 666 -6.01 17.82 9.25
N TYR A 667 -5.14 17.09 8.55
CA TYR A 667 -4.75 17.42 7.17
C TYR A 667 -5.59 16.64 6.17
N HIS A 668 -5.74 15.32 6.38
CA HIS A 668 -6.63 14.50 5.56
C HIS A 668 -8.09 14.75 5.95
N GLN A 669 -8.98 14.82 4.95
CA GLN A 669 -10.43 14.92 5.15
C GLN A 669 -11.07 13.54 4.98
N THR A 670 -12.00 13.21 5.86
CA THR A 670 -12.77 11.94 5.82
C THR A 670 -13.82 11.98 4.72
N LEU A 671 -13.38 11.76 3.47
CA LEU A 671 -14.21 11.71 2.27
C LEU A 671 -14.09 10.32 1.64
N ARG A 672 -15.23 9.69 1.34
CA ARG A 672 -15.24 8.47 0.52
C ARG A 672 -14.81 8.81 -0.91
N LEU A 673 -14.14 7.87 -1.57
CA LEU A 673 -13.69 8.04 -2.94
C LEU A 673 -14.89 8.33 -3.87
N ILE A 674 -14.80 9.41 -4.66
CA ILE A 674 -15.70 9.64 -5.78
C ILE A 674 -15.00 9.23 -7.09
N THR A 675 -15.61 8.30 -7.82
CA THR A 675 -15.15 7.94 -9.17
C THR A 675 -15.91 8.77 -10.19
N VAL A 676 -15.19 9.43 -11.10
CA VAL A 676 -15.76 10.21 -12.21
C VAL A 676 -15.33 9.55 -13.51
N ILE A 677 -16.29 9.13 -14.34
CA ILE A 677 -16.03 8.41 -15.59
C ILE A 677 -16.51 9.22 -16.78
N TYR A 678 -15.66 9.43 -17.77
CA TYR A 678 -16.01 9.99 -19.07
C TYR A 678 -16.32 8.85 -20.05
N ALA A 679 -17.56 8.40 -20.10
CA ALA A 679 -18.04 7.34 -20.98
C ALA A 679 -19.58 7.37 -21.09
N PRO A 680 -20.17 6.73 -22.10
CA PRO A 680 -21.63 6.58 -22.19
C PRO A 680 -22.20 5.81 -20.98
N ARG A 681 -23.27 6.32 -20.36
CA ARG A 681 -23.91 5.70 -19.19
C ARG A 681 -24.29 4.24 -19.41
N ILE A 682 -24.81 3.92 -20.60
CA ILE A 682 -25.20 2.54 -20.96
C ILE A 682 -24.03 1.56 -20.82
N LEU A 683 -22.81 1.99 -21.18
CA LEU A 683 -21.60 1.19 -21.03
C LEU A 683 -21.28 0.95 -19.56
N ILE A 684 -21.40 1.98 -18.74
CA ILE A 684 -21.14 1.90 -17.29
C ILE A 684 -22.16 0.97 -16.62
N ASP A 685 -23.44 1.10 -16.95
CA ASP A 685 -24.54 0.25 -16.42
C ASP A 685 -24.30 -1.22 -16.75
N LYS A 686 -23.90 -1.51 -18.00
CA LYS A 686 -23.56 -2.87 -18.43
C LYS A 686 -22.42 -3.46 -17.59
N ILE A 687 -21.37 -2.68 -17.33
CA ILE A 687 -20.21 -3.13 -16.55
C ILE A 687 -20.62 -3.37 -15.09
N ILE A 688 -21.36 -2.46 -14.46
CA ILE A 688 -21.81 -2.62 -13.08
C ILE A 688 -22.69 -3.87 -12.95
N ALA A 689 -23.59 -4.10 -13.91
CA ALA A 689 -24.48 -5.27 -13.90
C ALA A 689 -23.70 -6.62 -13.99
N GLN A 690 -22.52 -6.63 -14.60
CA GLN A 690 -21.69 -7.83 -14.79
C GLN A 690 -20.70 -8.08 -13.65
N GLN A 691 -20.38 -7.07 -12.82
CA GLN A 691 -19.31 -7.13 -11.83
C GLN A 691 -19.88 -7.02 -10.41
N GLU A 692 -19.94 -8.12 -9.66
CA GLU A 692 -20.47 -8.15 -8.30
C GLU A 692 -19.77 -7.18 -7.34
N ILE A 693 -18.44 -7.05 -7.47
CA ILE A 693 -17.69 -6.10 -6.65
C ILE A 693 -18.15 -4.66 -6.89
N LEU A 694 -18.46 -4.28 -8.13
CA LEU A 694 -18.91 -2.92 -8.45
C LEU A 694 -20.34 -2.68 -7.95
N LYS A 695 -21.22 -3.68 -8.01
CA LYS A 695 -22.56 -3.59 -7.40
C LYS A 695 -22.46 -3.31 -5.91
N LYS A 696 -21.58 -4.02 -5.19
CA LYS A 696 -21.35 -3.81 -3.76
C LYS A 696 -20.76 -2.42 -3.49
N LEU A 697 -19.68 -2.04 -4.18
CA LEU A 697 -19.00 -0.78 -3.92
C LEU A 697 -19.90 0.44 -4.21
N PHE A 698 -20.62 0.44 -5.31
CA PHE A 698 -21.50 1.57 -5.68
C PHE A 698 -22.87 1.47 -5.00
N GLY A 699 -23.51 0.30 -4.99
CA GLY A 699 -24.83 0.09 -4.43
C GLY A 699 -24.87 0.25 -2.90
N ASN A 700 -23.82 -0.21 -2.20
CA ASN A 700 -23.69 -0.03 -0.76
C ASN A 700 -23.00 1.29 -0.36
N GLY A 701 -22.66 2.14 -1.33
CA GLY A 701 -22.15 3.49 -1.08
C GLY A 701 -20.72 3.55 -0.52
N TRP A 702 -19.90 2.52 -0.76
CA TRP A 702 -18.47 2.52 -0.43
C TRP A 702 -17.67 3.45 -1.34
N VAL A 703 -18.10 3.57 -2.59
CA VAL A 703 -17.54 4.49 -3.59
C VAL A 703 -18.71 5.26 -4.19
N LYS A 704 -18.55 6.58 -4.33
CA LYS A 704 -19.50 7.43 -5.05
C LYS A 704 -19.17 7.44 -6.54
N LEU A 705 -20.17 7.49 -7.41
CA LEU A 705 -19.98 7.47 -8.85
C LEU A 705 -20.65 8.66 -9.53
N ALA A 706 -19.88 9.32 -10.39
CA ALA A 706 -20.40 10.30 -11.33
C ALA A 706 -19.98 9.93 -12.76
N CYS A 707 -20.79 10.30 -13.73
CA CYS A 707 -20.55 10.08 -15.15
C CYS A 707 -20.66 11.41 -15.88
N ILE A 708 -19.69 11.69 -16.73
CA ILE A 708 -19.77 12.75 -17.75
C ILE A 708 -20.07 12.02 -19.07
N ASP A 709 -21.30 12.10 -19.53
CA ASP A 709 -21.73 11.38 -20.73
C ASP A 709 -21.30 12.13 -21.99
N PRO A 710 -20.40 11.55 -22.82
CA PRO A 710 -19.88 12.21 -24.00
C PRO A 710 -20.94 12.47 -25.09
N ASN A 711 -22.07 11.75 -25.08
CA ASN A 711 -23.14 11.89 -26.05
C ASN A 711 -24.09 13.06 -25.73
N SER A 712 -24.40 13.25 -24.45
CA SER A 712 -25.27 14.34 -24.00
C SER A 712 -24.52 15.56 -23.47
N HIS A 713 -23.23 15.43 -23.19
CA HIS A 713 -22.38 16.41 -22.48
C HIS A 713 -22.90 16.77 -21.09
N GLU A 714 -23.73 15.93 -20.51
CA GLU A 714 -24.34 16.13 -19.20
C GLU A 714 -23.63 15.31 -18.12
N ILE A 715 -23.69 15.80 -16.90
CA ILE A 715 -23.13 15.12 -15.72
C ILE A 715 -24.24 14.42 -14.95
N TYR A 716 -23.99 13.17 -14.61
CA TYR A 716 -24.91 12.34 -13.84
C TYR A 716 -24.22 11.78 -12.62
N THR A 717 -24.96 11.62 -11.53
CA THR A 717 -24.51 10.94 -10.31
C THR A 717 -25.33 9.67 -10.08
N LEU A 718 -24.67 8.59 -9.69
CA LEU A 718 -25.34 7.33 -9.39
C LEU A 718 -25.81 7.32 -7.93
N LYS A 719 -27.08 7.00 -7.73
CA LYS A 719 -27.66 6.74 -6.40
C LYS A 719 -27.41 5.29 -5.96
N ARG A 720 -27.63 4.99 -4.69
CA ARG A 720 -27.49 3.62 -4.14
C ARG A 720 -28.45 2.60 -4.76
N ASP A 721 -29.61 3.02 -5.21
CA ASP A 721 -30.54 2.18 -5.96
C ASP A 721 -30.11 1.92 -7.41
N LEU A 722 -28.86 2.28 -7.73
CA LEU A 722 -28.22 2.20 -9.05
C LEU A 722 -28.97 2.98 -10.14
N LYS A 723 -29.70 4.04 -9.76
CA LYS A 723 -30.34 4.97 -10.70
C LYS A 723 -29.53 6.25 -10.85
N TRP A 724 -29.43 6.70 -12.07
CA TRP A 724 -28.78 7.96 -12.40
C TRP A 724 -29.67 9.15 -12.12
N MET A 725 -29.08 10.17 -11.56
CA MET A 725 -29.68 11.49 -11.37
C MET A 725 -28.80 12.53 -12.05
N LYS A 726 -29.39 13.41 -12.84
CA LYS A 726 -28.67 14.53 -13.45
C LYS A 726 -28.12 15.42 -12.34
N ALA A 727 -26.82 15.70 -12.40
CA ALA A 727 -26.21 16.71 -11.57
C ALA A 727 -26.57 18.10 -12.17
N HIS A 728 -26.89 19.04 -11.31
CA HIS A 728 -27.32 20.38 -11.74
C HIS A 728 -26.25 21.11 -12.47
#